data_0c0ab4c450466b8d0a3cb5c91cf03c96
#
_entry.id   0c0ab4c450466b8d0a3cb5c91cf03c96
#
_cell.length_a   1.000
_cell.length_b   1.000
_cell.length_c   1.000
_cell.angle_alpha   90.00
_cell.angle_beta   90.00
_cell.angle_gamma   90.00
#
_symmetry.space_group_name_H-M   'P 1'
#
loop_
_entity.id
_entity.type
_entity.pdbx_description
1 polymer ?
#
loop_
_entity_poly.entity_id
_entity_poly.type
_entity_poly.pdbx_seq_one_letter_code
_entity_poly.pdbx_strand_id
1 'polypeptide(L)'
;MTSVIKRDGRNVPFDEGKIEIAVSKAMAETQKGIEEDVAALVAKAAKDNFTDKESVTIEEIQDFVELELMKHSPEAAKKYILYREERTKLREEGWQMSDLQKDIYNNKYRYDGESFEEFIRRVSGGDDFIGKAIKDKKFMPAGRILAGRGLDKFGKKITLSNCYVMPQVEDNIESIFDTAKYLARTYSYGGGCGLTISKLRPKGAHVRNAANTTTGAVSFMDLFSLTTSLIGMRGRRGALMLNMDVSHPDIEDFIDVKNNLEKVTSANISVNINDEFIKAVKDGTDYTLHFQVESTGEVIEKTIDARALWHKLAKNNWNMAEPGVLFWDRINSWHIMSEDKNFSYAGVNPCAEEPLPAFGSCNLSSINLSEFVKDPFTDYARFDFEAFEKMASAGVIYLNVILDENTNLHPLPEQRKMSDDLRQIGLGIMGLADMFIKLGITYGSESSIKLIHQIGRSLINSALRQSALLAKEDGPFPMYDAEAVLASPFIQANADEDVLELIKEHGLRNSQLLTIAPTGSISTLLGCSNGVEPIFQISYTRKTESIHSEDRYYKVYTGIVKELMDKMEIYEEEDLPDYVITTSTLNYKDRIEVQAAWQQYIDASISSTVNVPNEFTIEDVEGLYMYAYDMGLKGVTIYRDGCARGGILITDNKKSSADKIQELQKEIDEIASTELKQNPDVCPMCGGKMIHSGGCAECTSCGYSPCSV
;
A
#
# COMPACT_ATOMS: atom_id res chain seq x y z
N MET A 1 41.99 -21.62 17.60
CA MET A 1 41.08 -21.50 16.44
C MET A 1 41.07 -20.05 16.03
N THR A 2 41.29 -19.76 14.78
CA THR A 2 41.29 -18.39 14.25
C THR A 2 39.88 -17.81 14.37
N SER A 3 39.76 -16.59 14.90
CA SER A 3 38.50 -15.85 14.91
C SER A 3 38.43 -14.87 13.71
N VAL A 4 37.20 -14.65 13.20
CA VAL A 4 36.96 -13.68 12.14
C VAL A 4 36.31 -12.45 12.72
N ILE A 5 36.99 -11.31 12.57
CA ILE A 5 36.44 -10.02 12.93
C ILE A 5 35.48 -9.59 11.80
N LYS A 6 34.20 -9.60 12.12
CA LYS A 6 33.16 -9.09 11.21
C LYS A 6 33.24 -7.57 11.10
N ARG A 7 32.67 -6.99 10.00
CA ARG A 7 32.64 -5.55 9.76
C ARG A 7 31.92 -4.74 10.83
N ASP A 8 31.02 -5.39 11.57
CA ASP A 8 30.31 -4.81 12.73
C ASP A 8 31.07 -4.96 14.07
N GLY A 9 32.33 -5.44 14.01
CA GLY A 9 33.21 -5.63 15.17
C GLY A 9 33.01 -6.95 15.92
N ARG A 10 32.03 -7.78 15.58
CA ARG A 10 31.82 -9.08 16.23
C ARG A 10 32.89 -10.10 15.82
N ASN A 11 33.33 -10.89 16.78
CA ASN A 11 34.23 -12.02 16.55
C ASN A 11 33.41 -13.31 16.40
N VAL A 12 33.63 -14.04 15.31
CA VAL A 12 33.01 -15.33 15.05
C VAL A 12 34.08 -16.36 14.67
N PRO A 13 33.83 -17.68 14.86
CA PRO A 13 34.76 -18.72 14.41
C PRO A 13 35.00 -18.67 12.92
N PHE A 14 36.21 -19.00 12.48
CA PHE A 14 36.52 -19.16 11.06
C PHE A 14 35.76 -20.35 10.47
N ASP A 15 35.02 -20.13 9.37
CA ASP A 15 34.16 -21.10 8.73
C ASP A 15 34.52 -21.19 7.23
N GLU A 16 35.21 -22.27 6.85
CA GLU A 16 35.62 -22.50 5.46
C GLU A 16 34.43 -22.77 4.53
N GLY A 17 33.33 -23.36 5.03
CA GLY A 17 32.15 -23.62 4.21
C GLY A 17 31.49 -22.35 3.70
N LYS A 18 31.61 -21.24 4.40
CA LYS A 18 31.13 -19.93 3.90
C LYS A 18 31.94 -19.39 2.73
N ILE A 19 33.24 -19.68 2.70
CA ILE A 19 34.13 -19.34 1.58
C ILE A 19 33.77 -20.18 0.38
N GLU A 20 33.62 -21.48 0.55
CA GLU A 20 33.25 -22.43 -0.50
C GLU A 20 31.91 -22.04 -1.15
N ILE A 21 30.88 -21.72 -0.35
CA ILE A 21 29.58 -21.23 -0.85
C ILE A 21 29.73 -19.92 -1.62
N ALA A 22 30.54 -18.99 -1.16
CA ALA A 22 30.73 -17.70 -1.84
C ALA A 22 31.46 -17.85 -3.18
N VAL A 23 32.45 -18.72 -3.24
CA VAL A 23 33.20 -19.06 -4.48
C VAL A 23 32.29 -19.80 -5.45
N SER A 24 31.52 -20.79 -5.01
CA SER A 24 30.57 -21.54 -5.83
C SER A 24 29.50 -20.63 -6.47
N LYS A 25 29.03 -19.62 -5.73
CA LYS A 25 28.11 -18.61 -6.29
C LYS A 25 28.73 -17.79 -7.43
N ALA A 26 29.98 -17.38 -7.29
CA ALA A 26 30.68 -16.67 -8.35
C ALA A 26 30.94 -17.56 -9.59
N MET A 27 31.23 -18.84 -9.36
CA MET A 27 31.41 -19.80 -10.44
C MET A 27 30.14 -20.12 -11.23
N ALA A 28 28.98 -20.14 -10.53
CA ALA A 28 27.67 -20.35 -11.15
C ALA A 28 27.36 -19.32 -12.26
N GLU A 29 27.95 -18.13 -12.20
CA GLU A 29 27.79 -17.06 -13.19
C GLU A 29 28.80 -17.12 -14.34
N THR A 30 29.65 -18.15 -14.38
CA THR A 30 30.64 -18.38 -15.47
C THR A 30 30.12 -19.37 -16.52
N GLN A 31 30.70 -19.35 -17.69
CA GLN A 31 30.35 -20.32 -18.75
C GLN A 31 30.65 -21.78 -18.38
N LYS A 32 31.61 -22.02 -17.49
CA LYS A 32 31.99 -23.37 -17.03
C LYS A 32 31.09 -23.91 -15.92
N GLY A 33 30.34 -23.03 -15.24
CA GLY A 33 29.52 -23.40 -14.09
C GLY A 33 30.34 -23.68 -12.82
N ILE A 34 29.75 -24.40 -11.84
CA ILE A 34 30.38 -24.67 -10.55
C ILE A 34 31.40 -25.81 -10.71
N GLU A 35 32.67 -25.52 -10.38
CA GLU A 35 33.77 -26.46 -10.26
C GLU A 35 33.99 -26.72 -8.74
N GLU A 36 33.30 -27.74 -8.18
CA GLU A 36 33.29 -28.01 -6.72
C GLU A 36 34.69 -28.23 -6.16
N ASP A 37 35.56 -28.96 -6.89
CA ASP A 37 36.94 -29.20 -6.49
C ASP A 37 37.75 -27.90 -6.35
N VAL A 38 37.51 -26.91 -7.21
CA VAL A 38 38.17 -25.60 -7.13
C VAL A 38 37.62 -24.76 -5.98
N ALA A 39 36.33 -24.81 -5.76
CA ALA A 39 35.72 -24.07 -4.62
C ALA A 39 36.24 -24.60 -3.28
N ALA A 40 36.28 -25.91 -3.09
CA ALA A 40 36.83 -26.55 -1.91
C ALA A 40 38.34 -26.29 -1.74
N LEU A 41 39.11 -26.30 -2.86
CA LEU A 41 40.54 -26.00 -2.85
C LEU A 41 40.82 -24.56 -2.35
N VAL A 42 40.09 -23.58 -2.87
CA VAL A 42 40.24 -22.16 -2.46
C VAL A 42 39.84 -21.95 -1.01
N ALA A 43 38.74 -22.58 -0.55
CA ALA A 43 38.30 -22.50 0.84
C ALA A 43 39.33 -23.12 1.80
N LYS A 44 39.90 -24.27 1.43
CA LYS A 44 40.96 -24.91 2.22
C LYS A 44 42.26 -24.09 2.23
N ALA A 45 42.69 -23.55 1.08
CA ALA A 45 43.86 -22.67 1.02
C ALA A 45 43.71 -21.43 1.91
N ALA A 46 42.50 -20.84 1.96
CA ALA A 46 42.21 -19.72 2.87
C ALA A 46 42.31 -20.15 4.35
N LYS A 47 41.76 -21.29 4.71
CA LYS A 47 41.90 -21.85 6.07
C LYS A 47 43.35 -22.05 6.45
N ASP A 48 44.11 -22.70 5.60
CA ASP A 48 45.53 -23.01 5.84
C ASP A 48 46.36 -21.74 6.01
N ASN A 49 46.08 -20.70 5.19
CA ASN A 49 46.78 -19.41 5.25
C ASN A 49 46.55 -18.60 6.53
N PHE A 50 45.37 -18.78 7.15
CA PHE A 50 44.99 -18.03 8.35
C PHE A 50 45.06 -18.86 9.65
N THR A 51 45.43 -20.16 9.60
CA THR A 51 45.43 -21.05 10.76
C THR A 51 46.29 -20.54 11.90
N ASP A 52 47.42 -19.87 11.64
CA ASP A 52 48.35 -19.38 12.64
C ASP A 52 48.01 -17.96 13.18
N LYS A 53 46.94 -17.33 12.65
CA LYS A 53 46.49 -16.02 13.13
C LYS A 53 45.47 -16.17 14.26
N GLU A 54 45.59 -15.35 15.30
CA GLU A 54 44.61 -15.27 16.40
C GLU A 54 43.29 -14.73 15.92
N SER A 55 43.32 -13.69 15.02
CA SER A 55 42.17 -13.12 14.38
C SER A 55 42.49 -12.63 12.96
N VAL A 56 41.47 -12.60 12.10
CA VAL A 56 41.56 -12.13 10.71
C VAL A 56 40.28 -11.35 10.35
N THR A 57 40.40 -10.30 9.57
CA THR A 57 39.25 -9.52 9.08
C THR A 57 38.58 -10.19 7.88
N ILE A 58 37.31 -9.88 7.62
CA ILE A 58 36.63 -10.36 6.41
C ILE A 58 37.32 -9.86 5.15
N GLU A 59 37.85 -8.64 5.16
CA GLU A 59 38.58 -8.05 4.04
C GLU A 59 39.83 -8.85 3.71
N GLU A 60 40.66 -9.18 4.70
CA GLU A 60 41.86 -10.02 4.49
C GLU A 60 41.51 -11.40 3.92
N ILE A 61 40.40 -12.01 4.35
CA ILE A 61 39.93 -13.28 3.79
C ILE A 61 39.51 -13.09 2.34
N GLN A 62 38.77 -12.06 2.03
CA GLN A 62 38.29 -11.80 0.68
C GLN A 62 39.43 -11.49 -0.30
N ASP A 63 40.40 -10.69 0.11
CA ASP A 63 41.59 -10.37 -0.67
C ASP A 63 42.39 -11.65 -0.99
N PHE A 64 42.54 -12.53 -0.02
CA PHE A 64 43.20 -13.81 -0.24
C PHE A 64 42.41 -14.72 -1.20
N VAL A 65 41.09 -14.81 -1.02
CA VAL A 65 40.22 -15.62 -1.88
C VAL A 65 40.25 -15.12 -3.32
N GLU A 66 40.28 -13.82 -3.56
CA GLU A 66 40.42 -13.23 -4.91
C GLU A 66 41.72 -13.66 -5.59
N LEU A 67 42.82 -13.53 -4.86
CA LEU A 67 44.16 -13.90 -5.39
C LEU A 67 44.26 -15.39 -5.65
N GLU A 68 43.72 -16.23 -4.78
CA GLU A 68 43.76 -17.68 -4.92
C GLU A 68 42.83 -18.14 -6.06
N LEU A 69 41.64 -17.57 -6.15
CA LEU A 69 40.69 -17.87 -7.23
C LEU A 69 41.19 -17.43 -8.60
N MET A 70 41.96 -16.34 -8.70
CA MET A 70 42.64 -15.92 -9.93
C MET A 70 43.60 -16.98 -10.48
N LYS A 71 44.25 -17.78 -9.62
CA LYS A 71 45.18 -18.84 -10.02
C LYS A 71 44.45 -20.05 -10.64
N HIS A 72 43.24 -20.33 -10.21
CA HIS A 72 42.51 -21.55 -10.57
C HIS A 72 41.38 -21.28 -11.58
N SER A 73 40.68 -20.16 -11.47
CA SER A 73 39.57 -19.79 -12.36
C SER A 73 39.48 -18.27 -12.50
N PRO A 74 40.22 -17.65 -13.43
CA PRO A 74 40.22 -16.19 -13.66
C PRO A 74 38.84 -15.63 -13.99
N GLU A 75 37.98 -16.40 -14.64
CA GLU A 75 36.62 -15.98 -14.95
C GLU A 75 35.74 -15.88 -13.67
N ALA A 76 35.83 -16.89 -12.81
CA ALA A 76 35.17 -16.89 -11.51
C ALA A 76 35.73 -15.79 -10.56
N ALA A 77 37.05 -15.57 -10.58
CA ALA A 77 37.69 -14.50 -9.85
C ALA A 77 37.15 -13.13 -10.27
N LYS A 78 37.02 -12.88 -11.59
CA LYS A 78 36.41 -11.64 -12.10
C LYS A 78 34.99 -11.45 -11.63
N LYS A 79 34.17 -12.52 -11.63
CA LYS A 79 32.79 -12.46 -11.10
C LYS A 79 32.75 -12.20 -9.59
N TYR A 80 33.63 -12.85 -8.85
CA TYR A 80 33.77 -12.65 -7.39
C TYR A 80 34.16 -11.22 -7.04
N ILE A 81 35.16 -10.64 -7.74
CA ILE A 81 35.62 -9.25 -7.56
C ILE A 81 34.50 -8.27 -7.90
N LEU A 82 33.85 -8.41 -9.06
CA LEU A 82 32.75 -7.56 -9.48
C LEU A 82 31.59 -7.61 -8.48
N TYR A 83 31.22 -8.80 -8.00
CA TYR A 83 30.20 -8.97 -6.97
C TYR A 83 30.59 -8.32 -5.63
N ARG A 84 31.87 -8.46 -5.23
CA ARG A 84 32.40 -7.79 -4.02
C ARG A 84 32.39 -6.27 -4.18
N GLU A 85 32.85 -5.76 -5.33
CA GLU A 85 32.85 -4.32 -5.63
C GLU A 85 31.45 -3.74 -5.67
N GLU A 86 30.51 -4.42 -6.33
CA GLU A 86 29.09 -4.05 -6.34
C GLU A 86 28.50 -4.04 -4.91
N ARG A 87 28.78 -5.06 -4.11
CA ARG A 87 28.36 -5.09 -2.71
C ARG A 87 29.04 -4.05 -1.83
N THR A 88 30.28 -3.69 -2.12
CA THR A 88 30.98 -2.63 -1.41
C THR A 88 30.39 -1.27 -1.77
N LYS A 89 30.14 -1.00 -3.05
CA LYS A 89 29.40 0.18 -3.49
C LYS A 89 28.01 0.26 -2.88
N LEU A 90 27.26 -0.86 -2.86
CA LEU A 90 25.94 -0.92 -2.23
C LEU A 90 25.97 -0.69 -0.71
N ARG A 91 27.09 -0.98 -0.03
CA ARG A 91 27.27 -0.71 1.41
C ARG A 91 27.72 0.70 1.70
N GLU A 92 28.57 1.27 0.84
CA GLU A 92 29.04 2.65 0.94
C GLU A 92 27.96 3.62 0.46
N GLU A 93 27.06 3.20 -0.46
CA GLU A 93 26.07 4.05 -1.13
C GLU A 93 24.64 3.91 -0.60
N GLY A 94 24.28 2.98 0.31
CA GLY A 94 22.89 2.91 0.70
C GLY A 94 22.38 1.71 1.50
N TRP A 95 21.08 1.46 1.42
CA TRP A 95 20.42 0.38 2.13
C TRP A 95 20.84 -1.00 1.62
N GLN A 96 21.05 -1.95 2.55
CA GLN A 96 21.11 -3.35 2.18
C GLN A 96 19.71 -3.82 1.76
N MET A 97 19.50 -3.99 0.46
CA MET A 97 18.20 -4.33 -0.12
C MET A 97 18.15 -5.79 -0.56
N SER A 98 17.03 -6.45 -0.29
CA SER A 98 16.64 -7.72 -0.91
C SER A 98 16.37 -7.50 -2.41
N ASP A 99 16.25 -8.58 -3.19
CA ASP A 99 15.95 -8.47 -4.62
C ASP A 99 14.62 -7.76 -4.90
N LEU A 100 13.57 -8.03 -4.10
CA LEU A 100 12.29 -7.33 -4.17
C LEU A 100 12.43 -5.82 -3.88
N GLN A 101 13.20 -5.47 -2.85
CA GLN A 101 13.45 -4.06 -2.51
C GLN A 101 14.22 -3.34 -3.61
N LYS A 102 15.22 -4.01 -4.23
CA LYS A 102 15.95 -3.49 -5.39
C LYS A 102 15.04 -3.29 -6.60
N ASP A 103 14.13 -4.23 -6.85
CA ASP A 103 13.16 -4.12 -7.94
C ASP A 103 12.23 -2.91 -7.73
N ILE A 104 11.70 -2.76 -6.51
CA ILE A 104 10.88 -1.59 -6.14
C ILE A 104 11.69 -0.28 -6.29
N TYR A 105 12.89 -0.23 -5.74
CA TYR A 105 13.75 0.95 -5.81
C TYR A 105 14.05 1.35 -7.26
N ASN A 106 14.54 0.42 -8.07
CA ASN A 106 14.99 0.68 -9.43
C ASN A 106 13.84 0.96 -10.40
N ASN A 107 12.70 0.24 -10.29
CA ASN A 107 11.62 0.32 -11.27
C ASN A 107 10.51 1.29 -10.89
N LYS A 108 10.37 1.65 -9.61
CA LYS A 108 9.31 2.57 -9.17
C LYS A 108 9.81 3.96 -8.79
N TYR A 109 11.00 4.10 -8.20
CA TYR A 109 11.41 5.32 -7.51
C TYR A 109 12.68 5.96 -8.04
N ARG A 110 13.66 5.15 -8.44
CA ARG A 110 14.92 5.64 -8.98
C ARG A 110 14.71 6.27 -10.35
N TYR A 111 15.23 7.47 -10.54
CA TYR A 111 15.31 8.09 -11.85
C TYR A 111 16.54 7.56 -12.61
N ASP A 112 16.44 7.52 -13.93
CA ASP A 112 17.39 6.99 -14.89
C ASP A 112 18.88 7.20 -14.52
N GLY A 113 19.52 6.16 -14.00
CA GLY A 113 20.94 6.14 -13.69
C GLY A 113 21.37 6.90 -12.42
N GLU A 114 20.44 7.57 -11.67
CA GLU A 114 20.85 8.27 -10.45
C GLU A 114 21.47 7.32 -9.41
N SER A 115 22.53 7.78 -8.73
CA SER A 115 23.09 7.10 -7.56
C SER A 115 22.15 7.19 -6.35
N PHE A 116 22.42 6.40 -5.31
CA PHE A 116 21.62 6.48 -4.08
C PHE A 116 21.73 7.86 -3.42
N GLU A 117 22.90 8.47 -3.41
CA GLU A 117 23.09 9.82 -2.86
C GLU A 117 22.35 10.90 -3.66
N GLU A 118 22.34 10.79 -4.98
CA GLU A 118 21.56 11.69 -5.84
C GLU A 118 20.06 11.50 -5.62
N PHE A 119 19.59 10.26 -5.48
CA PHE A 119 18.21 9.94 -5.11
C PHE A 119 17.83 10.59 -3.78
N ILE A 120 18.64 10.40 -2.71
CA ILE A 120 18.40 11.00 -1.39
C ILE A 120 18.36 12.52 -1.51
N ARG A 121 19.35 13.14 -2.20
CA ARG A 121 19.41 14.59 -2.38
C ARG A 121 18.21 15.14 -3.13
N ARG A 122 17.76 14.44 -4.18
CA ARG A 122 16.56 14.80 -4.95
C ARG A 122 15.31 14.73 -4.08
N VAL A 123 15.12 13.61 -3.39
CA VAL A 123 13.93 13.36 -2.57
C VAL A 123 13.89 14.26 -1.33
N SER A 124 15.03 14.51 -0.67
CA SER A 124 15.08 15.44 0.48
C SER A 124 15.01 16.92 0.06
N GLY A 125 15.21 17.23 -1.23
CA GLY A 125 15.36 18.61 -1.71
C GLY A 125 16.67 19.26 -1.28
N GLY A 126 17.66 18.45 -0.88
CA GLY A 126 18.94 18.89 -0.34
C GLY A 126 18.91 19.23 1.15
N ASP A 127 17.81 18.97 1.86
CA ASP A 127 17.75 19.09 3.32
C ASP A 127 18.53 17.94 3.98
N ASP A 128 19.56 18.25 4.74
CA ASP A 128 20.46 17.28 5.36
C ASP A 128 19.77 16.45 6.46
N PHE A 129 18.85 17.05 7.24
CA PHE A 129 18.12 16.34 8.30
C PHE A 129 17.16 15.32 7.70
N ILE A 130 16.35 15.73 6.72
CA ILE A 130 15.44 14.84 5.99
C ILE A 130 16.23 13.77 5.21
N GLY A 131 17.32 14.17 4.53
CA GLY A 131 18.19 13.24 3.81
C GLY A 131 18.75 12.15 4.73
N LYS A 132 19.23 12.55 5.92
CA LYS A 132 19.68 11.61 6.95
C LYS A 132 18.54 10.74 7.47
N ALA A 133 17.38 11.32 7.75
CA ALA A 133 16.22 10.57 8.25
C ALA A 133 15.73 9.49 7.24
N ILE A 134 15.79 9.79 5.93
CA ILE A 134 15.51 8.81 4.87
C ILE A 134 16.56 7.69 4.87
N LYS A 135 17.86 8.04 4.92
CA LYS A 135 18.95 7.05 4.99
C LYS A 135 18.85 6.15 6.21
N ASP A 136 18.51 6.73 7.35
CA ASP A 136 18.32 6.02 8.62
C ASP A 136 16.97 5.27 8.70
N LYS A 137 16.18 5.25 7.62
CA LYS A 137 14.86 4.62 7.53
C LYS A 137 13.80 5.16 8.50
N LYS A 138 14.02 6.30 9.09
CA LYS A 138 13.14 6.95 10.08
C LYS A 138 11.94 7.65 9.46
N PHE A 139 12.11 8.13 8.23
CA PHE A 139 11.11 8.92 7.50
C PHE A 139 11.10 8.54 6.03
N MET A 140 9.93 8.41 5.43
CA MET A 140 9.80 8.11 4.02
C MET A 140 8.66 8.91 3.38
N PRO A 141 8.97 9.75 2.39
CA PRO A 141 7.95 10.35 1.55
C PRO A 141 7.17 9.31 0.76
N ALA A 142 5.92 9.61 0.43
CA ALA A 142 5.09 8.72 -0.35
C ALA A 142 5.57 8.55 -1.79
N GLY A 143 5.10 7.48 -2.43
CA GLY A 143 5.64 7.03 -3.70
C GLY A 143 5.64 8.05 -4.83
N ARG A 144 4.75 9.05 -4.84
CA ARG A 144 4.74 10.11 -5.86
C ARG A 144 5.88 11.11 -5.67
N ILE A 145 6.19 11.44 -4.44
CA ILE A 145 7.31 12.32 -4.11
C ILE A 145 8.63 11.59 -4.44
N LEU A 146 8.76 10.32 -4.01
CA LEU A 146 9.94 9.49 -4.33
C LEU A 146 10.18 9.40 -5.84
N ALA A 147 9.13 9.15 -6.62
CA ALA A 147 9.23 8.94 -8.06
C ALA A 147 9.31 10.24 -8.87
N GLY A 148 8.88 11.38 -8.30
CA GLY A 148 8.59 12.57 -9.09
C GLY A 148 9.32 13.84 -8.71
N ARG A 149 9.69 14.05 -7.43
CA ARG A 149 10.28 15.31 -6.98
C ARG A 149 11.50 15.70 -7.83
N GLY A 150 11.50 16.93 -8.35
CA GLY A 150 12.58 17.50 -9.15
C GLY A 150 12.67 17.00 -10.59
N LEU A 151 11.74 16.14 -11.07
CA LEU A 151 11.76 15.62 -12.45
C LEU A 151 11.03 16.53 -13.45
N ASP A 152 10.27 17.50 -13.00
CA ASP A 152 9.67 18.56 -13.80
C ASP A 152 10.72 19.32 -14.62
N LYS A 153 11.91 19.51 -14.04
CA LYS A 153 13.10 20.12 -14.70
C LYS A 153 13.55 19.36 -15.95
N PHE A 154 13.19 18.09 -16.08
CA PHE A 154 13.45 17.25 -17.24
C PHE A 154 12.21 17.15 -18.17
N GLY A 155 11.23 18.06 -18.03
CA GLY A 155 10.03 18.10 -18.85
C GLY A 155 9.01 16.99 -18.55
N LYS A 156 9.13 16.29 -17.43
CA LYS A 156 8.16 15.27 -17.02
C LYS A 156 6.87 15.95 -16.52
N LYS A 157 5.72 15.50 -17.04
CA LYS A 157 4.40 15.89 -16.54
C LYS A 157 4.00 14.95 -15.42
N ILE A 158 4.17 15.39 -14.19
CA ILE A 158 3.95 14.60 -12.96
C ILE A 158 3.30 15.49 -11.91
N THR A 159 2.64 14.88 -10.94
CA THR A 159 2.24 15.52 -9.69
C THR A 159 2.95 14.86 -8.52
N LEU A 160 3.21 15.63 -7.44
CA LEU A 160 3.75 15.12 -6.18
C LEU A 160 2.63 14.68 -5.22
N SER A 161 1.37 14.99 -5.52
CA SER A 161 0.20 14.49 -4.78
C SER A 161 -0.12 13.05 -5.18
N ASN A 162 -0.34 12.19 -4.19
CA ASN A 162 -0.72 10.80 -4.42
C ASN A 162 -2.18 10.67 -4.85
N CYS A 163 -3.05 11.45 -4.22
CA CYS A 163 -4.48 11.28 -4.26
C CYS A 163 -5.22 12.60 -4.47
N TYR A 164 -6.38 12.48 -5.12
CA TYR A 164 -7.29 13.56 -5.42
C TYR A 164 -8.73 13.09 -5.20
N VAL A 165 -9.63 14.01 -4.88
CA VAL A 165 -11.07 13.76 -4.90
C VAL A 165 -11.70 14.70 -5.92
N MET A 166 -12.53 14.14 -6.80
CA MET A 166 -13.27 14.92 -7.80
C MET A 166 -14.51 15.55 -7.16
N PRO A 167 -15.08 16.61 -7.76
CA PRO A 167 -16.41 17.05 -7.39
C PRO A 167 -17.40 15.89 -7.46
N GLN A 168 -18.42 15.91 -6.61
CA GLN A 168 -19.55 15.01 -6.79
C GLN A 168 -20.14 15.21 -8.19
N VAL A 169 -20.49 14.12 -8.85
CA VAL A 169 -21.02 14.17 -10.22
C VAL A 169 -22.42 14.75 -10.19
N GLU A 170 -22.60 15.93 -10.77
CA GLU A 170 -23.92 16.56 -10.90
C GLU A 170 -24.77 15.81 -11.92
N ASP A 171 -26.09 15.86 -11.73
CA ASP A 171 -27.08 15.08 -12.48
C ASP A 171 -27.34 15.63 -13.90
N ASN A 172 -26.28 15.76 -14.69
CA ASN A 172 -26.32 16.18 -16.08
C ASN A 172 -25.18 15.57 -16.91
N ILE A 173 -25.36 15.50 -18.22
CA ILE A 173 -24.40 14.85 -19.13
C ILE A 173 -23.04 15.58 -19.13
N GLU A 174 -23.05 16.90 -19.07
CA GLU A 174 -21.84 17.71 -19.07
C GLU A 174 -20.95 17.33 -17.86
N SER A 175 -21.50 17.31 -16.65
CA SER A 175 -20.77 16.95 -15.43
C SER A 175 -20.27 15.51 -15.49
N ILE A 176 -21.06 14.54 -15.98
CA ILE A 176 -20.66 13.14 -16.11
C ILE A 176 -19.41 13.01 -17.00
N PHE A 177 -19.40 13.65 -18.18
CA PHE A 177 -18.27 13.56 -19.11
C PHE A 177 -17.11 14.46 -18.73
N ASP A 178 -17.35 15.62 -18.11
CA ASP A 178 -16.30 16.45 -17.52
C ASP A 178 -15.59 15.70 -16.40
N THR A 179 -16.30 14.94 -15.57
CA THR A 179 -15.69 14.08 -14.55
C THR A 179 -14.78 13.02 -15.19
N ALA A 180 -15.22 12.34 -16.25
CA ALA A 180 -14.37 11.40 -16.98
C ALA A 180 -13.09 12.06 -17.55
N LYS A 181 -13.21 13.28 -18.08
CA LYS A 181 -12.07 14.10 -18.54
C LYS A 181 -11.12 14.46 -17.38
N TYR A 182 -11.65 14.88 -16.23
CA TYR A 182 -10.85 15.20 -15.04
C TYR A 182 -10.09 13.98 -14.50
N LEU A 183 -10.76 12.82 -14.43
CA LEU A 183 -10.13 11.55 -14.08
C LEU A 183 -8.97 11.22 -15.03
N ALA A 184 -9.23 11.23 -16.35
CA ALA A 184 -8.21 10.95 -17.37
C ALA A 184 -7.01 11.89 -17.25
N ARG A 185 -7.26 13.18 -17.02
CA ARG A 185 -6.21 14.18 -16.86
C ARG A 185 -5.38 13.92 -15.61
N THR A 186 -6.01 13.66 -14.47
CA THR A 186 -5.33 13.38 -13.20
C THR A 186 -4.51 12.09 -13.26
N TYR A 187 -5.05 11.03 -13.84
CA TYR A 187 -4.30 9.79 -14.06
C TYR A 187 -3.06 9.98 -14.93
N SER A 188 -3.15 10.82 -15.97
CA SER A 188 -2.02 11.09 -16.86
C SER A 188 -0.82 11.74 -16.16
N TYR A 189 -1.03 12.36 -14.99
CA TYR A 189 0.02 12.91 -14.12
C TYR A 189 0.38 11.96 -12.97
N GLY A 190 -0.35 10.85 -12.85
CA GLY A 190 -0.10 9.79 -11.89
C GLY A 190 -0.87 9.88 -10.58
N GLY A 191 -1.82 10.80 -10.43
CA GLY A 191 -2.70 10.87 -9.26
C GLY A 191 -3.74 9.75 -9.25
N GLY A 192 -4.10 9.22 -8.06
CA GLY A 192 -5.29 8.40 -7.85
C GLY A 192 -6.50 9.29 -7.58
N CYS A 193 -7.72 8.81 -7.83
CA CYS A 193 -8.93 9.63 -7.73
C CYS A 193 -10.02 8.96 -6.88
N GLY A 194 -10.76 9.78 -6.13
CA GLY A 194 -12.03 9.41 -5.51
C GLY A 194 -13.19 10.18 -6.13
N LEU A 195 -14.37 9.57 -6.13
CA LEU A 195 -15.55 10.10 -6.79
C LEU A 195 -16.83 9.62 -6.09
N THR A 196 -17.73 10.54 -5.73
CA THR A 196 -19.06 10.25 -5.20
C THR A 196 -20.11 10.46 -6.29
N ILE A 197 -21.00 9.48 -6.47
CA ILE A 197 -22.02 9.48 -7.53
C ILE A 197 -23.44 9.63 -6.98
N SER A 198 -23.60 9.97 -5.71
CA SER A 198 -24.89 10.05 -5.00
C SER A 198 -25.83 11.13 -5.53
N LYS A 199 -25.33 12.14 -6.27
CA LYS A 199 -26.16 13.18 -6.89
C LYS A 199 -26.75 12.79 -8.23
N LEU A 200 -26.34 11.65 -8.82
CA LEU A 200 -26.94 11.16 -10.06
C LEU A 200 -28.30 10.56 -9.78
N ARG A 201 -29.32 10.91 -10.55
CA ARG A 201 -30.69 10.39 -10.37
C ARG A 201 -30.76 8.87 -10.50
N PRO A 202 -31.66 8.23 -9.73
CA PRO A 202 -31.78 6.79 -9.72
C PRO A 202 -32.39 6.26 -11.01
N LYS A 203 -32.21 4.96 -11.26
CA LYS A 203 -32.74 4.19 -12.38
C LYS A 203 -34.25 4.37 -12.52
N GLY A 204 -34.67 4.64 -13.74
CA GLY A 204 -36.10 4.85 -14.06
C GLY A 204 -36.60 6.29 -13.83
N ALA A 205 -35.83 7.18 -13.18
CA ALA A 205 -36.19 8.57 -13.03
C ALA A 205 -36.35 9.25 -14.39
N HIS A 206 -37.28 10.21 -14.45
CA HIS A 206 -37.61 10.90 -15.68
C HIS A 206 -36.45 11.80 -16.19
N VAL A 207 -36.21 11.75 -17.50
CA VAL A 207 -35.29 12.65 -18.21
C VAL A 207 -36.00 13.32 -19.39
N ARG A 208 -35.64 14.57 -19.67
CA ARG A 208 -36.25 15.40 -20.75
C ARG A 208 -35.61 15.18 -22.11
N ASN A 209 -35.02 14.03 -22.36
CA ASN A 209 -34.42 13.66 -23.65
C ASN A 209 -35.24 12.55 -24.34
N ALA A 210 -34.76 12.09 -25.51
CA ALA A 210 -35.43 11.07 -26.31
C ALA A 210 -35.61 9.71 -25.56
N ALA A 211 -34.85 9.43 -24.48
CA ALA A 211 -34.94 8.18 -23.72
C ALA A 211 -36.09 8.19 -22.70
N ASN A 212 -36.62 9.37 -22.31
CA ASN A 212 -37.64 9.59 -21.28
C ASN A 212 -37.26 9.15 -19.86
N THR A 213 -36.44 8.09 -19.69
CA THR A 213 -35.96 7.59 -18.38
C THR A 213 -34.47 7.33 -18.41
N THR A 214 -33.81 7.43 -17.23
CA THR A 214 -32.39 7.14 -17.09
C THR A 214 -32.13 5.67 -16.75
N THR A 215 -30.93 5.19 -17.09
CA THR A 215 -30.40 3.89 -16.66
C THR A 215 -29.91 3.87 -15.20
N GLY A 216 -29.87 5.05 -14.56
CA GLY A 216 -29.49 5.20 -13.15
C GLY A 216 -28.01 5.49 -12.92
N ALA A 217 -27.70 5.84 -11.67
CA ALA A 217 -26.34 6.23 -11.24
C ALA A 217 -25.32 5.12 -11.47
N VAL A 218 -25.67 3.87 -11.18
CA VAL A 218 -24.78 2.71 -11.26
C VAL A 218 -24.30 2.43 -12.69
N SER A 219 -25.09 2.75 -13.70
CA SER A 219 -24.69 2.53 -15.09
C SER A 219 -23.51 3.38 -15.54
N PHE A 220 -23.31 4.58 -14.95
CA PHE A 220 -22.18 5.43 -15.25
C PHE A 220 -20.87 5.00 -14.61
N MET A 221 -20.89 4.08 -13.64
CA MET A 221 -19.68 3.50 -13.04
C MET A 221 -18.80 2.83 -14.09
N ASP A 222 -19.38 2.21 -15.11
CA ASP A 222 -18.64 1.57 -16.20
C ASP A 222 -17.83 2.61 -17.02
N LEU A 223 -18.35 3.81 -17.25
CA LEU A 223 -17.62 4.92 -17.91
C LEU A 223 -16.38 5.32 -17.10
N PHE A 224 -16.53 5.51 -15.79
CA PHE A 224 -15.43 5.90 -14.91
C PHE A 224 -14.40 4.78 -14.75
N SER A 225 -14.84 3.54 -14.61
CA SER A 225 -13.97 2.36 -14.56
C SER A 225 -13.19 2.16 -15.86
N LEU A 226 -13.84 2.32 -17.02
CA LEU A 226 -13.19 2.26 -18.33
C LEU A 226 -12.14 3.36 -18.47
N THR A 227 -12.47 4.60 -18.11
CA THR A 227 -11.51 5.72 -18.11
C THR A 227 -10.27 5.41 -17.29
N THR A 228 -10.47 4.82 -16.10
CA THR A 228 -9.38 4.40 -15.20
C THR A 228 -8.50 3.31 -15.82
N SER A 229 -9.09 2.36 -16.53
CA SER A 229 -8.36 1.25 -17.17
C SER A 229 -7.52 1.68 -18.36
N LEU A 230 -8.00 2.68 -19.11
CA LEU A 230 -7.35 3.17 -20.34
C LEU A 230 -6.18 4.10 -20.08
N ILE A 231 -6.25 4.91 -19.01
CA ILE A 231 -5.24 5.92 -18.69
C ILE A 231 -4.35 5.39 -17.58
N GLY A 232 -3.27 4.72 -17.97
CA GLY A 232 -2.25 4.20 -17.06
C GLY A 232 -0.86 4.75 -17.37
N MET A 233 0.00 4.82 -16.36
CA MET A 233 1.44 4.97 -16.54
C MET A 233 2.09 3.59 -16.65
N ARG A 234 3.26 3.45 -17.30
CA ARG A 234 4.01 2.19 -17.41
C ARG A 234 4.01 1.41 -16.08
N GLY A 235 3.34 0.24 -16.05
CA GLY A 235 3.28 -0.64 -14.88
C GLY A 235 2.32 -0.22 -13.76
N ARG A 236 1.55 0.88 -13.90
CA ARG A 236 0.50 1.28 -12.94
C ARG A 236 -0.77 1.66 -13.69
N ARG A 237 -1.87 0.97 -13.38
CA ARG A 237 -3.22 1.38 -13.76
C ARG A 237 -3.62 2.60 -12.92
N GLY A 238 -4.55 3.42 -13.40
CA GLY A 238 -5.24 4.41 -12.58
C GLY A 238 -5.85 3.73 -11.34
N ALA A 239 -6.03 4.48 -10.27
CA ALA A 239 -6.71 4.01 -9.07
C ALA A 239 -7.94 4.89 -8.83
N LEU A 240 -9.11 4.27 -8.67
CA LEU A 240 -10.40 4.92 -8.48
C LEU A 240 -11.12 4.35 -7.26
N MET A 241 -11.72 5.23 -6.45
CA MET A 241 -12.75 4.91 -5.48
C MET A 241 -14.07 5.48 -5.97
N LEU A 242 -15.12 4.69 -5.98
CA LEU A 242 -16.49 5.11 -6.21
C LEU A 242 -17.29 4.97 -4.92
N ASN A 243 -17.95 6.06 -4.52
CA ASN A 243 -18.78 6.10 -3.32
C ASN A 243 -20.23 6.37 -3.68
N MET A 244 -21.14 5.79 -2.88
CA MET A 244 -22.58 6.10 -2.91
C MET A 244 -23.12 6.15 -1.48
N ASP A 245 -24.00 7.14 -1.23
CA ASP A 245 -24.67 7.26 0.07
C ASP A 245 -25.70 6.13 0.25
N VAL A 246 -25.76 5.60 1.46
CA VAL A 246 -26.70 4.50 1.79
C VAL A 246 -28.17 4.88 1.57
N SER A 247 -28.48 6.19 1.62
CA SER A 247 -29.84 6.70 1.37
C SER A 247 -30.25 6.76 -0.10
N HIS A 248 -29.33 6.49 -1.04
CA HIS A 248 -29.64 6.58 -2.46
C HIS A 248 -30.55 5.44 -2.94
N PRO A 249 -31.60 5.67 -3.77
CA PRO A 249 -32.50 4.61 -4.24
C PRO A 249 -31.84 3.48 -5.04
N ASP A 250 -30.71 3.73 -5.71
CA ASP A 250 -29.93 2.72 -6.43
C ASP A 250 -28.90 1.98 -5.55
N ILE A 251 -28.92 2.14 -4.22
CA ILE A 251 -27.90 1.58 -3.32
C ILE A 251 -27.78 0.06 -3.41
N GLU A 252 -28.90 -0.64 -3.61
CA GLU A 252 -28.88 -2.10 -3.75
C GLU A 252 -28.16 -2.54 -5.03
N ASP A 253 -28.40 -1.85 -6.16
CA ASP A 253 -27.74 -2.11 -7.44
C ASP A 253 -26.23 -1.75 -7.34
N PHE A 254 -25.87 -0.69 -6.58
CA PHE A 254 -24.49 -0.32 -6.30
C PHE A 254 -23.74 -1.40 -5.51
N ILE A 255 -24.34 -1.91 -4.44
CA ILE A 255 -23.77 -2.99 -3.62
C ILE A 255 -23.54 -4.26 -4.46
N ASP A 256 -24.48 -4.58 -5.35
CA ASP A 256 -24.45 -5.78 -6.17
C ASP A 256 -23.53 -5.69 -7.42
N VAL A 257 -23.02 -4.51 -7.77
CA VAL A 257 -22.32 -4.30 -9.05
C VAL A 257 -21.11 -5.20 -9.24
N LYS A 258 -20.39 -5.52 -8.13
CA LYS A 258 -19.21 -6.40 -8.15
C LYS A 258 -19.52 -7.89 -8.25
N ASN A 259 -20.77 -8.31 -8.09
CA ASN A 259 -21.17 -9.69 -8.34
C ASN A 259 -20.99 -10.09 -9.81
N ASN A 260 -20.93 -9.12 -10.72
CA ASN A 260 -20.46 -9.32 -12.09
C ASN A 260 -18.98 -8.92 -12.20
N LEU A 261 -18.11 -9.92 -12.32
CA LEU A 261 -16.65 -9.73 -12.38
C LEU A 261 -16.16 -8.95 -13.62
N GLU A 262 -17.01 -8.76 -14.62
CA GLU A 262 -16.70 -7.99 -15.83
C GLU A 262 -17.03 -6.50 -15.68
N LYS A 263 -17.80 -6.12 -14.65
CA LYS A 263 -18.22 -4.73 -14.40
C LYS A 263 -17.31 -4.04 -13.40
N VAL A 264 -17.09 -2.75 -13.63
CA VAL A 264 -16.38 -1.84 -12.70
C VAL A 264 -15.05 -2.44 -12.22
N THR A 265 -14.30 -3.09 -13.13
CA THR A 265 -13.07 -3.86 -12.81
C THR A 265 -11.90 -3.00 -12.34
N SER A 266 -11.92 -1.69 -12.62
CA SER A 266 -10.81 -0.76 -12.35
C SER A 266 -11.16 0.30 -11.30
N ALA A 267 -12.15 0.05 -10.45
CA ALA A 267 -12.50 0.90 -9.32
C ALA A 267 -12.75 0.07 -8.07
N ASN A 268 -12.39 0.59 -6.91
CA ASN A 268 -12.89 0.14 -5.61
C ASN A 268 -14.23 0.80 -5.35
N ILE A 269 -15.09 0.18 -4.56
CA ILE A 269 -16.38 0.74 -4.18
C ILE A 269 -16.56 0.75 -2.65
N SER A 270 -17.19 1.81 -2.13
CA SER A 270 -17.54 1.93 -0.71
C SER A 270 -18.88 2.62 -0.53
N VAL A 271 -19.62 2.22 0.50
CA VAL A 271 -20.90 2.82 0.87
C VAL A 271 -20.67 3.86 1.98
N ASN A 272 -21.17 5.07 1.76
CA ASN A 272 -21.22 6.11 2.80
C ASN A 272 -22.41 5.81 3.72
N ILE A 273 -22.13 5.40 4.94
CA ILE A 273 -23.12 5.03 5.97
C ILE A 273 -23.33 6.24 6.89
N ASN A 274 -24.60 6.62 7.11
CA ASN A 274 -24.98 7.63 8.07
C ASN A 274 -25.48 7.03 9.39
N ASP A 275 -25.51 7.83 10.46
CA ASP A 275 -25.92 7.42 11.80
C ASP A 275 -27.41 7.01 11.85
N GLU A 276 -28.27 7.62 11.02
CA GLU A 276 -29.69 7.29 10.91
C GLU A 276 -29.89 5.84 10.41
N PHE A 277 -29.13 5.43 9.39
CA PHE A 277 -29.18 4.05 8.90
C PHE A 277 -28.69 3.05 9.96
N ILE A 278 -27.55 3.34 10.64
CA ILE A 278 -27.05 2.48 11.72
C ILE A 278 -28.09 2.36 12.84
N LYS A 279 -28.75 3.46 13.19
CA LYS A 279 -29.83 3.42 14.17
C LYS A 279 -30.97 2.53 13.72
N ALA A 280 -31.42 2.65 12.48
CA ALA A 280 -32.47 1.79 11.93
C ALA A 280 -32.07 0.29 11.93
N VAL A 281 -30.81 -0.04 11.61
CA VAL A 281 -30.28 -1.41 11.70
C VAL A 281 -30.34 -1.94 13.15
N LYS A 282 -29.85 -1.15 14.12
CA LYS A 282 -29.87 -1.53 15.53
C LYS A 282 -31.29 -1.75 16.03
N ASP A 283 -32.21 -0.82 15.75
CA ASP A 283 -33.59 -0.85 16.18
C ASP A 283 -34.43 -1.90 15.42
N GLY A 284 -33.97 -2.37 14.25
CA GLY A 284 -34.69 -3.29 13.37
C GLY A 284 -35.93 -2.64 12.74
N THR A 285 -35.77 -1.41 12.30
CA THR A 285 -36.83 -0.61 11.67
C THR A 285 -36.59 -0.46 10.18
N ASP A 286 -37.60 -0.02 9.47
CA ASP A 286 -37.48 0.37 8.06
C ASP A 286 -36.60 1.63 7.95
N TYR A 287 -35.95 1.77 6.78
CA TYR A 287 -35.18 2.93 6.37
C TYR A 287 -35.68 3.45 5.02
N THR A 288 -35.80 4.77 4.88
CA THR A 288 -36.29 5.37 3.65
C THR A 288 -35.13 5.86 2.80
N LEU A 289 -34.95 5.23 1.64
CA LEU A 289 -34.10 5.74 0.56
C LEU A 289 -34.82 6.90 -0.09
N HIS A 290 -34.10 7.98 -0.40
CA HIS A 290 -34.71 9.16 -1.02
C HIS A 290 -33.78 9.83 -2.01
N PHE A 291 -34.35 10.46 -3.03
CA PHE A 291 -33.66 11.29 -4.01
C PHE A 291 -34.59 12.39 -4.52
N GLN A 292 -34.10 13.60 -4.55
CA GLN A 292 -34.84 14.69 -5.17
C GLN A 292 -34.16 15.12 -6.49
N VAL A 293 -34.89 15.00 -7.60
CA VAL A 293 -34.42 15.44 -8.91
C VAL A 293 -34.50 16.96 -8.96
N GLU A 294 -33.37 17.65 -8.87
CA GLU A 294 -33.31 19.11 -8.82
C GLU A 294 -34.00 19.78 -10.02
N SER A 295 -33.81 19.23 -11.23
CA SER A 295 -34.32 19.83 -12.48
C SER A 295 -35.84 19.75 -12.64
N THR A 296 -36.52 18.81 -11.92
CA THR A 296 -37.97 18.56 -12.03
C THR A 296 -38.71 18.79 -10.74
N GLY A 297 -38.00 18.77 -9.58
CA GLY A 297 -38.56 18.73 -8.24
C GLY A 297 -39.19 17.37 -7.88
N GLU A 298 -39.04 16.34 -8.73
CA GLU A 298 -39.53 14.99 -8.44
C GLU A 298 -38.83 14.41 -7.25
N VAL A 299 -39.60 13.88 -6.28
CA VAL A 299 -39.08 13.17 -5.12
C VAL A 299 -39.30 11.67 -5.33
N ILE A 300 -38.23 10.90 -5.22
CA ILE A 300 -38.24 9.43 -5.38
C ILE A 300 -37.91 8.84 -4.01
N GLU A 301 -38.84 8.10 -3.45
CA GLU A 301 -38.68 7.43 -2.16
C GLU A 301 -38.94 5.93 -2.29
N LYS A 302 -38.13 5.15 -1.53
CA LYS A 302 -38.28 3.69 -1.42
C LYS A 302 -38.00 3.29 0.01
N THR A 303 -38.98 2.72 0.69
CA THR A 303 -38.80 2.17 2.05
C THR A 303 -38.30 0.74 1.95
N ILE A 304 -37.27 0.42 2.73
CA ILE A 304 -36.61 -0.88 2.81
C ILE A 304 -36.40 -1.31 4.26
N ASP A 305 -36.26 -2.61 4.50
CA ASP A 305 -35.78 -3.15 5.76
C ASP A 305 -34.28 -2.84 5.93
N ALA A 306 -33.91 -2.07 6.98
CA ALA A 306 -32.53 -1.66 7.20
C ALA A 306 -31.60 -2.85 7.48
N ARG A 307 -32.07 -3.89 8.20
CA ARG A 307 -31.28 -5.10 8.46
C ARG A 307 -31.06 -5.93 7.20
N ALA A 308 -32.06 -5.99 6.32
CA ALA A 308 -31.91 -6.69 5.05
C ALA A 308 -30.86 -6.02 4.15
N LEU A 309 -30.79 -4.68 4.10
CA LEU A 309 -29.76 -3.95 3.36
C LEU A 309 -28.38 -4.14 4.00
N TRP A 310 -28.30 -4.12 5.35
CA TRP A 310 -27.05 -4.37 6.08
C TRP A 310 -26.52 -5.78 5.81
N HIS A 311 -27.39 -6.79 5.88
CA HIS A 311 -27.06 -8.17 5.52
C HIS A 311 -26.58 -8.29 4.07
N LYS A 312 -27.23 -7.61 3.13
CA LYS A 312 -26.84 -7.59 1.72
C LYS A 312 -25.44 -7.01 1.53
N LEU A 313 -25.13 -5.91 2.21
CA LEU A 313 -23.82 -5.27 2.19
C LEU A 313 -22.74 -6.21 2.74
N ALA A 314 -22.96 -6.80 3.90
CA ALA A 314 -22.05 -7.76 4.52
C ALA A 314 -21.83 -9.00 3.65
N LYS A 315 -22.89 -9.55 3.05
CA LYS A 315 -22.82 -10.70 2.14
C LYS A 315 -21.99 -10.39 0.89
N ASN A 316 -22.16 -9.21 0.28
CA ASN A 316 -21.36 -8.83 -0.88
C ASN A 316 -19.89 -8.64 -0.50
N ASN A 317 -19.59 -8.00 0.63
CA ASN A 317 -18.24 -7.90 1.13
C ASN A 317 -17.63 -9.28 1.43
N TRP A 318 -18.39 -10.19 2.06
CA TRP A 318 -17.98 -11.56 2.33
C TRP A 318 -17.58 -12.33 1.06
N ASN A 319 -18.33 -12.13 -0.03
CA ASN A 319 -18.07 -12.77 -1.32
C ASN A 319 -16.92 -12.14 -2.11
N MET A 320 -16.84 -10.79 -2.12
CA MET A 320 -16.04 -10.02 -3.07
C MET A 320 -14.99 -9.12 -2.41
N ALA A 321 -14.93 -9.07 -1.08
CA ALA A 321 -14.17 -8.07 -0.30
C ALA A 321 -14.54 -6.60 -0.62
N GLU A 322 -15.69 -6.39 -1.25
CA GLU A 322 -16.28 -5.10 -1.60
C GLU A 322 -17.82 -5.19 -1.53
N PRO A 323 -18.51 -4.08 -1.20
CA PRO A 323 -18.01 -2.75 -0.88
C PRO A 323 -17.36 -2.66 0.51
N GLY A 324 -16.49 -1.65 0.69
CA GLY A 324 -16.09 -1.17 2.00
C GLY A 324 -17.16 -0.28 2.63
N VAL A 325 -17.00 0.05 3.90
CA VAL A 325 -17.88 0.99 4.63
C VAL A 325 -17.14 2.24 5.07
N LEU A 326 -17.81 3.38 4.93
CA LEU A 326 -17.36 4.68 5.38
C LEU A 326 -18.43 5.26 6.31
N PHE A 327 -18.10 5.53 7.55
CA PHE A 327 -19.01 6.14 8.53
C PHE A 327 -19.00 7.64 8.33
N TRP A 328 -19.89 8.11 7.44
CA TRP A 328 -19.79 9.43 6.84
C TRP A 328 -20.02 10.57 7.84
N ASP A 329 -20.91 10.40 8.81
CA ASP A 329 -21.12 11.38 9.86
C ASP A 329 -19.90 11.51 10.78
N ARG A 330 -19.20 10.40 11.05
CA ARG A 330 -17.93 10.43 11.77
C ARG A 330 -16.83 11.12 10.97
N ILE A 331 -16.76 10.87 9.65
CA ILE A 331 -15.82 11.56 8.75
C ILE A 331 -16.04 13.06 8.82
N ASN A 332 -17.29 13.52 8.74
CA ASN A 332 -17.64 14.94 8.73
C ASN A 332 -17.51 15.64 10.10
N SER A 333 -17.59 14.90 11.22
CA SER A 333 -17.59 15.51 12.56
C SER A 333 -16.23 15.47 13.28
N TRP A 334 -15.25 14.70 12.81
CA TRP A 334 -13.99 14.48 13.53
C TRP A 334 -12.77 14.89 12.69
N HIS A 335 -12.62 16.21 12.48
CA HIS A 335 -11.47 16.81 11.77
C HIS A 335 -11.36 18.31 12.11
N ILE A 336 -10.26 18.95 11.69
CA ILE A 336 -9.93 20.35 12.00
C ILE A 336 -11.03 21.33 11.52
N MET A 337 -11.61 21.09 10.34
CA MET A 337 -12.57 21.97 9.67
C MET A 337 -14.05 21.58 9.92
N SER A 338 -14.34 20.72 10.91
CA SER A 338 -15.70 20.15 11.10
C SER A 338 -16.80 21.17 11.40
N GLU A 339 -16.45 22.33 11.95
CA GLU A 339 -17.38 23.39 12.29
C GLU A 339 -17.45 24.52 11.25
N ASP A 340 -16.64 24.44 10.18
CA ASP A 340 -16.69 25.40 9.09
C ASP A 340 -17.84 25.10 8.11
N LYS A 341 -18.84 25.96 8.09
CA LYS A 341 -20.03 25.81 7.23
C LYS A 341 -19.74 25.93 5.73
N ASN A 342 -18.58 26.47 5.36
CA ASN A 342 -18.16 26.61 3.97
C ASN A 342 -17.29 25.44 3.50
N PHE A 343 -16.96 24.51 4.39
CA PHE A 343 -16.17 23.32 4.10
C PHE A 343 -17.04 22.06 4.08
N SER A 344 -16.80 21.22 3.10
CA SER A 344 -17.41 19.88 3.03
C SER A 344 -16.51 18.92 2.26
N TYR A 345 -16.47 17.68 2.69
CA TYR A 345 -15.86 16.62 1.94
C TYR A 345 -16.72 16.21 0.74
N ALA A 346 -16.09 15.98 -0.41
CA ALA A 346 -16.76 15.51 -1.63
C ALA A 346 -16.66 13.98 -1.80
N GLY A 347 -15.75 13.34 -1.11
CA GLY A 347 -15.50 11.91 -1.18
C GLY A 347 -14.20 11.52 -0.48
N VAL A 348 -13.73 10.30 -0.74
CA VAL A 348 -12.46 9.79 -0.25
C VAL A 348 -11.58 9.32 -1.41
N ASN A 349 -10.27 9.27 -1.21
CA ASN A 349 -9.29 8.74 -2.17
C ASN A 349 -9.42 7.20 -2.34
N PRO A 350 -8.67 6.56 -3.27
CA PRO A 350 -8.79 5.12 -3.57
C PRO A 350 -8.59 4.16 -2.39
N CYS A 351 -7.87 4.56 -1.36
CA CYS A 351 -7.59 3.75 -0.17
C CYS A 351 -8.35 4.22 1.07
N ALA A 352 -9.21 5.24 0.93
CA ALA A 352 -10.10 5.79 1.96
C ALA A 352 -9.42 6.46 3.17
N GLU A 353 -8.10 6.68 3.14
CA GLU A 353 -7.40 7.40 4.20
C GLU A 353 -7.53 8.92 4.10
N GLU A 354 -7.93 9.45 2.94
CA GLU A 354 -8.01 10.87 2.64
C GLU A 354 -9.43 11.28 2.24
N PRO A 355 -10.28 11.65 3.21
CA PRO A 355 -11.45 12.48 2.91
C PRO A 355 -10.97 13.85 2.41
N LEU A 356 -11.48 14.30 1.28
CA LEU A 356 -11.05 15.55 0.66
C LEU A 356 -12.25 16.32 0.10
N PRO A 357 -12.18 17.66 0.04
CA PRO A 357 -13.17 18.48 -0.67
C PRO A 357 -13.06 18.28 -2.18
N ALA A 358 -13.98 18.84 -2.92
CA ALA A 358 -13.95 18.84 -4.38
C ALA A 358 -12.65 19.43 -4.91
N PHE A 359 -11.97 18.71 -5.81
CA PHE A 359 -10.63 19.01 -6.32
C PHE A 359 -9.51 19.01 -5.27
N GLY A 360 -9.79 18.58 -4.05
CA GLY A 360 -8.79 18.44 -3.01
C GLY A 360 -7.72 17.42 -3.37
N SER A 361 -6.54 17.61 -2.81
CA SER A 361 -5.40 16.71 -2.97
C SER A 361 -4.57 16.65 -1.70
N CYS A 362 -3.80 15.59 -1.51
CA CYS A 362 -2.92 15.47 -0.37
C CYS A 362 -1.55 14.95 -0.76
N ASN A 363 -0.51 15.53 -0.13
CA ASN A 363 0.86 15.06 -0.17
C ASN A 363 1.13 14.24 1.08
N LEU A 364 1.70 13.04 0.90
CA LEU A 364 1.84 12.06 1.98
C LEU A 364 3.30 11.78 2.34
N SER A 365 3.53 11.49 3.61
CA SER A 365 4.75 10.88 4.11
C SER A 365 4.47 10.04 5.36
N SER A 366 5.42 9.17 5.73
CA SER A 366 5.24 8.28 6.88
C SER A 366 6.51 8.20 7.72
N ILE A 367 6.35 8.24 9.04
CA ILE A 367 7.39 8.04 10.04
C ILE A 367 7.44 6.54 10.36
N ASN A 368 8.62 5.94 10.32
CA ASN A 368 8.79 4.54 10.69
C ASN A 368 9.01 4.42 12.21
N LEU A 369 7.96 4.07 12.93
CA LEU A 369 7.97 4.00 14.40
C LEU A 369 9.04 3.05 14.95
N SER A 370 9.38 1.98 14.23
CA SER A 370 10.35 0.98 14.67
C SER A 370 11.77 1.53 14.83
N GLU A 371 12.11 2.62 14.14
CA GLU A 371 13.43 3.27 14.21
C GLU A 371 13.57 4.30 15.35
N PHE A 372 12.52 4.42 16.18
CA PHE A 372 12.51 5.23 17.40
C PHE A 372 12.51 4.37 18.68
N VAL A 373 12.81 3.08 18.57
CA VAL A 373 12.99 2.22 19.73
C VAL A 373 14.47 2.19 20.14
N LYS A 374 14.74 2.61 21.36
CA LYS A 374 16.07 2.47 22.01
C LYS A 374 16.15 1.12 22.72
N ASP A 375 17.34 0.53 22.72
CA ASP A 375 17.66 -0.73 23.39
C ASP A 375 16.68 -1.87 22.99
N PRO A 376 16.40 -2.09 21.66
CA PRO A 376 15.38 -3.03 21.20
C PRO A 376 15.68 -4.47 21.64
N PHE A 377 14.62 -5.25 21.87
CA PHE A 377 14.65 -6.67 22.30
C PHE A 377 15.31 -6.89 23.67
N THR A 378 15.25 -5.89 24.54
CA THR A 378 15.77 -5.98 25.92
C THR A 378 14.73 -5.49 26.91
N ASP A 379 14.91 -5.78 28.18
CA ASP A 379 14.08 -5.27 29.28
C ASP A 379 14.14 -3.74 29.45
N TYR A 380 15.09 -3.08 28.79
CA TYR A 380 15.26 -1.63 28.80
C TYR A 380 14.71 -0.97 27.54
N ALA A 381 14.05 -1.73 26.66
CA ALA A 381 13.49 -1.22 25.42
C ALA A 381 12.47 -0.12 25.70
N ARG A 382 12.60 1.02 25.02
CA ARG A 382 11.72 2.18 25.19
C ARG A 382 11.62 3.00 23.92
N PHE A 383 10.48 3.68 23.75
CA PHE A 383 10.27 4.61 22.65
C PHE A 383 10.93 5.95 22.90
N ASP A 384 11.61 6.51 21.88
CA ASP A 384 12.29 7.80 21.92
C ASP A 384 11.37 8.93 21.48
N PHE A 385 10.56 9.44 22.39
CA PHE A 385 9.59 10.50 22.12
C PHE A 385 10.26 11.78 21.61
N GLU A 386 11.41 12.19 22.18
CA GLU A 386 12.11 13.41 21.77
C GLU A 386 12.54 13.37 20.31
N ALA A 387 13.16 12.27 19.88
CA ALA A 387 13.56 12.10 18.48
C ALA A 387 12.33 11.99 17.55
N PHE A 388 11.25 11.37 18.01
CA PHE A 388 10.01 11.23 17.26
C PHE A 388 9.31 12.58 17.05
N GLU A 389 9.18 13.42 18.05
CA GLU A 389 8.59 14.76 17.99
C GLU A 389 9.34 15.69 17.04
N LYS A 390 10.68 15.63 17.09
CA LYS A 390 11.54 16.35 16.14
C LYS A 390 11.29 15.89 14.70
N MET A 391 11.09 14.56 14.49
CA MET A 391 10.80 14.03 13.16
C MET A 391 9.39 14.42 12.69
N ALA A 392 8.39 14.39 13.58
CA ALA A 392 7.03 14.81 13.26
C ALA A 392 6.99 16.29 12.81
N SER A 393 7.64 17.18 13.57
CA SER A 393 7.78 18.60 13.21
C SER A 393 8.48 18.79 11.86
N ALA A 394 9.61 18.11 11.64
CA ALA A 394 10.33 18.16 10.36
C ALA A 394 9.50 17.59 9.19
N GLY A 395 8.68 16.57 9.44
CA GLY A 395 7.75 16.00 8.45
C GLY A 395 6.68 17.01 8.00
N VAL A 396 6.13 17.81 8.93
CA VAL A 396 5.18 18.88 8.60
C VAL A 396 5.85 19.95 7.75
N ILE A 397 7.07 20.41 8.12
CA ILE A 397 7.85 21.37 7.32
C ILE A 397 8.09 20.81 5.91
N TYR A 398 8.59 19.58 5.83
CA TYR A 398 8.87 18.93 4.56
C TYR A 398 7.64 18.86 3.65
N LEU A 399 6.48 18.46 4.18
CA LEU A 399 5.25 18.36 3.39
C LEU A 399 4.74 19.74 2.94
N ASN A 400 4.93 20.81 3.71
CA ASN A 400 4.63 22.17 3.27
C ASN A 400 5.53 22.62 2.11
N VAL A 401 6.83 22.28 2.14
CA VAL A 401 7.74 22.51 0.99
C VAL A 401 7.27 21.74 -0.23
N ILE A 402 6.84 20.48 -0.08
CA ILE A 402 6.29 19.69 -1.18
C ILE A 402 4.99 20.29 -1.74
N LEU A 403 4.10 20.85 -0.90
CA LEU A 403 2.91 21.58 -1.37
C LEU A 403 3.31 22.74 -2.30
N ASP A 404 4.25 23.57 -1.85
CA ASP A 404 4.70 24.74 -2.60
C ASP A 404 5.37 24.34 -3.93
N GLU A 405 6.22 23.31 -3.92
CA GLU A 405 6.81 22.74 -5.14
C GLU A 405 5.75 22.17 -6.10
N ASN A 406 4.67 21.58 -5.56
CA ASN A 406 3.62 20.94 -6.35
C ASN A 406 2.62 21.93 -6.97
N THR A 407 2.57 23.19 -6.54
CA THR A 407 1.58 24.19 -6.96
C THR A 407 1.42 24.25 -8.49
N ASN A 408 2.52 24.24 -9.25
CA ASN A 408 2.48 24.26 -10.72
C ASN A 408 2.45 22.87 -11.39
N LEU A 409 2.44 21.79 -10.60
CA LEU A 409 2.45 20.40 -11.07
C LEU A 409 1.06 19.75 -11.00
N HIS A 410 0.05 20.43 -10.48
CA HIS A 410 -1.31 19.93 -10.45
C HIS A 410 -1.87 19.75 -11.88
N PRO A 411 -2.56 18.62 -12.14
CA PRO A 411 -3.14 18.33 -13.47
C PRO A 411 -4.21 19.31 -13.93
N LEU A 412 -4.97 19.90 -12.98
CA LEU A 412 -6.08 20.81 -13.22
C LEU A 412 -5.90 22.12 -12.45
N PRO A 413 -6.31 23.27 -13.01
CA PRO A 413 -6.26 24.57 -12.32
C PRO A 413 -7.06 24.59 -11.01
N GLU A 414 -8.20 23.89 -10.97
CA GLU A 414 -9.08 23.78 -9.80
C GLU A 414 -8.38 23.03 -8.65
N GLN A 415 -7.64 21.98 -8.97
CA GLN A 415 -6.84 21.22 -8.00
C GLN A 415 -5.73 22.08 -7.41
N ARG A 416 -5.06 22.86 -8.26
CA ARG A 416 -4.08 23.85 -7.81
C ARG A 416 -4.70 24.83 -6.83
N LYS A 417 -5.82 25.47 -7.22
CA LYS A 417 -6.50 26.43 -6.38
C LYS A 417 -6.89 25.84 -5.02
N MET A 418 -7.48 24.65 -5.01
CA MET A 418 -7.91 24.00 -3.77
C MET A 418 -6.72 23.63 -2.88
N SER A 419 -5.60 23.17 -3.48
CA SER A 419 -4.37 22.90 -2.76
C SER A 419 -3.77 24.17 -2.13
N ASP A 420 -3.77 25.26 -2.84
CA ASP A 420 -3.30 26.56 -2.35
C ASP A 420 -4.21 27.10 -1.22
N ASP A 421 -5.54 26.99 -1.38
CA ASP A 421 -6.54 27.51 -0.43
C ASP A 421 -6.57 26.76 0.90
N LEU A 422 -6.41 25.43 0.88
CA LEU A 422 -6.55 24.57 2.07
C LEU A 422 -5.24 24.02 2.62
N ARG A 423 -4.20 23.93 1.82
CA ARG A 423 -2.87 23.42 2.20
C ARG A 423 -2.91 22.10 2.96
N GLN A 424 -3.67 21.12 2.47
CA GLN A 424 -3.84 19.81 3.09
C GLN A 424 -2.58 18.95 2.93
N ILE A 425 -2.12 18.36 4.04
CA ILE A 425 -1.01 17.40 4.09
C ILE A 425 -1.43 16.13 4.84
N GLY A 426 -0.70 15.05 4.64
CA GLY A 426 -0.93 13.78 5.31
C GLY A 426 0.37 13.18 5.84
N LEU A 427 0.74 13.53 7.06
CA LEU A 427 1.81 12.87 7.79
C LEU A 427 1.25 11.65 8.51
N GLY A 428 1.81 10.47 8.27
CA GLY A 428 1.37 9.22 8.88
C GLY A 428 2.50 8.42 9.49
N ILE A 429 2.20 7.15 9.75
CA ILE A 429 3.13 6.20 10.38
C ILE A 429 3.24 4.91 9.57
N MET A 430 4.32 4.15 9.80
CA MET A 430 4.52 2.75 9.41
C MET A 430 5.42 2.07 10.44
N GLY A 431 5.63 0.77 10.33
CA GLY A 431 6.49 0.03 11.27
C GLY A 431 5.90 -0.12 12.68
N LEU A 432 4.57 -0.04 12.83
CA LEU A 432 3.89 -0.15 14.11
C LEU A 432 4.10 -1.54 14.75
N ALA A 433 3.87 -2.60 13.99
CA ALA A 433 4.04 -3.96 14.49
C ALA A 433 5.51 -4.27 14.79
N ASP A 434 6.44 -3.78 13.96
CA ASP A 434 7.88 -3.89 14.21
C ASP A 434 8.28 -3.18 15.52
N MET A 435 7.73 -1.98 15.77
CA MET A 435 7.95 -1.25 17.02
C MET A 435 7.49 -2.07 18.23
N PHE A 436 6.30 -2.66 18.17
CA PHE A 436 5.80 -3.49 19.27
C PHE A 436 6.68 -4.71 19.52
N ILE A 437 7.12 -5.39 18.46
CA ILE A 437 8.04 -6.54 18.59
C ILE A 437 9.38 -6.09 19.21
N LYS A 438 9.95 -4.94 18.78
CA LYS A 438 11.17 -4.37 19.36
C LYS A 438 11.03 -4.02 20.85
N LEU A 439 9.81 -3.67 21.29
CA LEU A 439 9.49 -3.33 22.69
C LEU A 439 9.02 -4.52 23.52
N GLY A 440 8.85 -5.71 22.93
CA GLY A 440 8.28 -6.87 23.63
C GLY A 440 6.79 -6.69 23.99
N ILE A 441 6.04 -5.92 23.21
CA ILE A 441 4.61 -5.61 23.45
C ILE A 441 3.74 -6.40 22.45
N THR A 442 2.73 -7.09 22.97
CA THR A 442 1.75 -7.78 22.13
C THR A 442 0.84 -6.78 21.42
N TYR A 443 0.71 -6.89 20.10
CA TYR A 443 -0.21 -6.09 19.31
C TYR A 443 -1.66 -6.29 19.79
N GLY A 444 -2.40 -5.18 20.02
CA GLY A 444 -3.78 -5.20 20.53
C GLY A 444 -3.90 -5.34 22.05
N SER A 445 -2.78 -5.54 22.79
CA SER A 445 -2.79 -5.56 24.26
C SER A 445 -3.09 -4.17 24.85
N GLU A 446 -3.51 -4.13 26.11
CA GLU A 446 -3.71 -2.88 26.86
C GLU A 446 -2.45 -1.99 26.85
N SER A 447 -1.26 -2.60 26.94
CA SER A 447 0.01 -1.90 26.87
C SER A 447 0.23 -1.26 25.50
N SER A 448 -0.14 -1.96 24.42
CA SER A 448 -0.03 -1.43 23.06
C SER A 448 -0.99 -0.26 22.84
N ILE A 449 -2.24 -0.36 23.30
CA ILE A 449 -3.25 0.71 23.21
C ILE A 449 -2.78 1.94 24.00
N LYS A 450 -2.28 1.75 25.23
CA LYS A 450 -1.73 2.84 26.03
C LYS A 450 -0.56 3.56 25.34
N LEU A 451 0.35 2.81 24.72
CA LEU A 451 1.47 3.38 24.00
C LEU A 451 1.01 4.12 22.73
N ILE A 452 0.00 3.59 22.00
CA ILE A 452 -0.61 4.29 20.88
C ILE A 452 -1.16 5.66 21.30
N HIS A 453 -1.88 5.74 22.42
CA HIS A 453 -2.39 7.01 22.91
C HIS A 453 -1.27 8.02 23.23
N GLN A 454 -0.15 7.56 23.77
CA GLN A 454 1.00 8.43 24.04
C GLN A 454 1.64 8.93 22.74
N ILE A 455 1.91 8.03 21.78
CA ILE A 455 2.52 8.37 20.51
C ILE A 455 1.57 9.23 19.66
N GLY A 456 0.29 8.89 19.61
CA GLY A 456 -0.73 9.63 18.86
C GLY A 456 -0.89 11.07 19.36
N ARG A 457 -0.95 11.26 20.70
CA ARG A 457 -0.98 12.60 21.29
C ARG A 457 0.28 13.41 21.00
N SER A 458 1.45 12.78 21.10
CA SER A 458 2.73 13.41 20.76
C SER A 458 2.77 13.80 19.28
N LEU A 459 2.29 12.92 18.37
CA LEU A 459 2.27 13.18 16.92
C LEU A 459 1.39 14.38 16.57
N ILE A 460 0.13 14.38 17.03
CA ILE A 460 -0.82 15.46 16.69
C ILE A 460 -0.39 16.81 17.30
N ASN A 461 0.09 16.83 18.54
CA ASN A 461 0.57 18.08 19.14
C ASN A 461 1.83 18.62 18.48
N SER A 462 2.75 17.76 18.09
CA SER A 462 3.92 18.16 17.29
C SER A 462 3.51 18.73 15.93
N ALA A 463 2.52 18.12 15.27
CA ALA A 463 2.03 18.56 13.96
C ALA A 463 1.26 19.88 14.06
N LEU A 464 0.33 20.02 15.01
CA LEU A 464 -0.44 21.26 15.24
C LEU A 464 0.50 22.43 15.61
N ARG A 465 1.42 22.20 16.55
CA ARG A 465 2.43 23.19 16.95
C ARG A 465 3.24 23.67 15.77
N GLN A 466 3.76 22.73 14.96
CA GLN A 466 4.57 23.10 13.81
C GLN A 466 3.77 23.84 12.73
N SER A 467 2.50 23.43 12.50
CA SER A 467 1.62 24.14 11.56
C SER A 467 1.29 25.55 12.05
N ALA A 468 1.10 25.77 13.37
CA ALA A 468 0.90 27.09 13.94
C ALA A 468 2.16 27.95 13.85
N LEU A 469 3.34 27.38 14.06
CA LEU A 469 4.61 28.11 13.87
C LEU A 469 4.84 28.52 12.41
N LEU A 470 4.50 27.66 11.44
CA LEU A 470 4.52 28.04 10.03
C LEU A 470 3.47 29.12 9.70
N ALA A 471 2.30 29.06 10.32
CA ALA A 471 1.29 30.12 10.18
C ALA A 471 1.75 31.46 10.77
N LYS A 472 2.55 31.45 11.83
CA LYS A 472 3.19 32.66 12.37
C LYS A 472 4.12 33.32 11.36
N GLU A 473 4.86 32.53 10.57
CA GLU A 473 5.83 33.03 9.58
C GLU A 473 5.15 33.45 8.27
N ASP A 474 4.29 32.60 7.72
CA ASP A 474 3.75 32.71 6.37
C ASP A 474 2.23 33.00 6.31
N GLY A 475 1.59 33.20 7.47
CA GLY A 475 0.14 33.31 7.61
C GLY A 475 -0.58 31.95 7.62
N PRO A 476 -1.81 31.91 8.12
CA PRO A 476 -2.65 30.71 8.08
C PRO A 476 -3.00 30.34 6.63
N PHE A 477 -3.57 29.12 6.43
CA PHE A 477 -4.08 28.75 5.10
C PHE A 477 -5.21 29.71 4.66
N PRO A 478 -5.35 30.03 3.36
CA PRO A 478 -6.23 31.10 2.88
C PRO A 478 -7.70 30.98 3.29
N MET A 479 -8.24 29.77 3.43
CA MET A 479 -9.62 29.52 3.88
C MET A 479 -9.73 29.32 5.40
N TYR A 480 -8.76 29.77 6.20
CA TYR A 480 -8.77 29.61 7.64
C TYR A 480 -9.88 30.45 8.31
N ASP A 481 -10.74 29.79 9.05
CA ASP A 481 -11.73 30.39 9.92
C ASP A 481 -11.38 30.09 11.40
N ALA A 482 -10.96 31.11 12.14
CA ALA A 482 -10.48 30.96 13.50
C ALA A 482 -11.57 30.47 14.46
N GLU A 483 -12.83 30.94 14.29
CA GLU A 483 -13.94 30.53 15.13
C GLU A 483 -14.29 29.07 14.92
N ALA A 484 -14.40 28.65 13.65
CA ALA A 484 -14.70 27.28 13.28
C ALA A 484 -13.60 26.29 13.73
N VAL A 485 -12.32 26.62 13.47
CA VAL A 485 -11.20 25.75 13.87
C VAL A 485 -11.11 25.59 15.39
N LEU A 486 -11.27 26.67 16.14
CA LEU A 486 -11.24 26.62 17.62
C LEU A 486 -12.48 25.94 18.20
N ALA A 487 -13.63 25.93 17.51
CA ALA A 487 -14.82 25.21 17.92
C ALA A 487 -14.77 23.71 17.59
N SER A 488 -13.85 23.27 16.71
CA SER A 488 -13.75 21.88 16.28
C SER A 488 -13.59 20.91 17.48
N PRO A 489 -14.47 19.90 17.61
CA PRO A 489 -14.33 18.86 18.63
C PRO A 489 -12.99 18.14 18.57
N PHE A 490 -12.43 17.96 17.36
CA PHE A 490 -11.11 17.35 17.17
C PHE A 490 -10.00 18.19 17.79
N ILE A 491 -9.98 19.50 17.55
CA ILE A 491 -8.98 20.43 18.14
C ILE A 491 -9.15 20.49 19.66
N GLN A 492 -10.37 20.63 20.16
CA GLN A 492 -10.66 20.71 21.58
C GLN A 492 -10.26 19.45 22.36
N ALA A 493 -10.36 18.28 21.74
CA ALA A 493 -9.98 17.01 22.35
C ALA A 493 -8.47 16.73 22.33
N ASN A 494 -7.76 17.23 21.33
CA ASN A 494 -6.39 16.79 21.04
C ASN A 494 -5.30 17.83 21.28
N ALA A 495 -5.58 19.12 21.13
CA ALA A 495 -4.56 20.16 21.31
C ALA A 495 -4.21 20.32 22.80
N ASP A 496 -2.93 20.28 23.15
CA ASP A 496 -2.43 20.65 24.45
C ASP A 496 -2.60 22.18 24.68
N GLU A 497 -2.70 22.61 25.92
CA GLU A 497 -3.03 23.99 26.27
C GLU A 497 -2.11 25.02 25.59
N ASP A 498 -0.81 24.78 25.59
CA ASP A 498 0.18 25.65 24.95
C ASP A 498 0.10 25.62 23.40
N VAL A 499 -0.31 24.47 22.80
CA VAL A 499 -0.57 24.37 21.37
C VAL A 499 -1.85 25.12 20.99
N LEU A 500 -2.89 25.01 21.82
CA LEU A 500 -4.14 25.75 21.62
C LEU A 500 -3.91 27.27 21.67
N GLU A 501 -3.04 27.75 22.57
CA GLU A 501 -2.66 29.17 22.63
C GLU A 501 -1.93 29.62 21.35
N LEU A 502 -1.02 28.81 20.81
CA LEU A 502 -0.37 29.08 19.51
C LEU A 502 -1.38 29.16 18.37
N ILE A 503 -2.35 28.24 18.32
CA ILE A 503 -3.40 28.23 17.29
C ILE A 503 -4.27 29.50 17.42
N LYS A 504 -4.63 29.92 18.62
CA LYS A 504 -5.39 31.17 18.86
C LYS A 504 -4.63 32.40 18.37
N GLU A 505 -3.32 32.45 18.61
CA GLU A 505 -2.50 33.60 18.25
C GLU A 505 -2.18 33.68 16.75
N HIS A 506 -1.89 32.56 16.12
CA HIS A 506 -1.32 32.52 14.76
C HIS A 506 -2.17 31.78 13.71
N GLY A 507 -3.17 30.99 14.13
CA GLY A 507 -3.91 30.09 13.26
C GLY A 507 -3.11 28.83 12.92
N LEU A 508 -3.53 28.14 11.87
CA LEU A 508 -2.86 26.95 11.33
C LEU A 508 -2.44 27.19 9.85
N ARG A 509 -1.29 26.68 9.46
CA ARG A 509 -0.82 26.72 8.05
C ARG A 509 -1.51 25.67 7.18
N ASN A 510 -2.12 24.65 7.78
CA ASN A 510 -2.70 23.49 7.12
C ASN A 510 -4.11 23.22 7.66
N SER A 511 -5.05 22.94 6.79
CA SER A 511 -6.43 22.56 7.16
C SER A 511 -6.57 21.07 7.49
N GLN A 512 -5.57 20.25 7.14
CA GLN A 512 -5.46 18.83 7.44
C GLN A 512 -3.98 18.47 7.61
N LEU A 513 -3.66 17.61 8.59
CA LEU A 513 -2.27 17.31 9.00
C LEU A 513 -1.93 15.82 8.95
N LEU A 514 -2.77 14.96 9.52
CA LEU A 514 -2.43 13.57 9.77
C LEU A 514 -3.35 12.59 9.03
N THR A 515 -2.72 11.56 8.46
CA THR A 515 -3.42 10.43 7.84
C THR A 515 -2.59 9.17 7.95
N ILE A 516 -3.20 8.00 8.01
CA ILE A 516 -2.45 6.74 7.94
C ILE A 516 -2.76 6.03 6.63
N ALA A 517 -1.84 6.19 5.69
CA ALA A 517 -1.88 5.56 4.37
C ALA A 517 -1.47 4.08 4.43
N PRO A 518 -1.80 3.27 3.38
CA PRO A 518 -1.41 1.85 3.34
C PRO A 518 0.10 1.61 3.35
N THR A 519 0.90 2.55 2.91
CA THR A 519 2.38 2.49 2.82
C THR A 519 2.98 1.30 2.07
N GLY A 520 2.19 0.45 1.40
CA GLY A 520 2.58 -0.86 0.90
C GLY A 520 3.93 -0.95 0.16
N SER A 521 4.22 -0.02 -0.77
CA SER A 521 5.50 -0.06 -1.50
C SER A 521 6.67 0.54 -0.72
N ILE A 522 6.43 1.58 0.10
CA ILE A 522 7.50 2.25 0.87
C ILE A 522 7.90 1.42 2.09
N SER A 523 6.96 0.77 2.76
CA SER A 523 7.25 -0.15 3.86
C SER A 523 7.99 -1.40 3.38
N THR A 524 7.58 -1.99 2.23
CA THR A 524 8.33 -3.08 1.60
C THR A 524 9.76 -2.65 1.25
N LEU A 525 9.95 -1.42 0.73
CA LEU A 525 11.27 -0.88 0.43
C LEU A 525 12.14 -0.77 1.69
N LEU A 526 11.57 -0.35 2.83
CA LEU A 526 12.29 -0.26 4.10
C LEU A 526 12.41 -1.59 4.85
N GLY A 527 11.53 -2.57 4.56
CA GLY A 527 11.48 -3.86 5.21
C GLY A 527 10.76 -3.84 6.56
N CYS A 528 9.76 -2.97 6.73
CA CYS A 528 8.93 -2.85 7.93
C CYS A 528 7.44 -3.10 7.64
N SER A 529 6.61 -3.18 8.68
CA SER A 529 5.16 -3.35 8.58
C SER A 529 4.47 -2.09 8.01
N ASN A 530 3.30 -2.29 7.41
CA ASN A 530 2.53 -1.27 6.69
C ASN A 530 1.63 -0.50 7.66
N GLY A 531 1.63 0.82 7.65
CA GLY A 531 0.68 1.66 8.40
C GLY A 531 0.39 1.12 9.80
N VAL A 532 -0.87 0.80 10.07
CA VAL A 532 -1.32 0.18 11.33
C VAL A 532 -1.43 -1.35 11.24
N GLU A 533 -0.97 -1.97 10.15
CA GLU A 533 -1.11 -3.41 9.94
C GLU A 533 -0.16 -4.22 10.85
N PRO A 534 -0.57 -5.42 11.33
CA PRO A 534 0.36 -6.38 11.92
C PRO A 534 1.31 -6.92 10.85
N ILE A 535 2.37 -7.65 11.25
CA ILE A 535 3.17 -8.40 10.28
C ILE A 535 2.29 -9.48 9.63
N PHE A 536 2.47 -9.66 8.33
CA PHE A 536 1.63 -10.59 7.57
C PHE A 536 1.87 -12.03 7.97
N GLN A 537 3.15 -12.46 8.01
CA GLN A 537 3.59 -13.81 8.34
C GLN A 537 4.94 -13.77 9.05
N ILE A 538 5.23 -14.81 9.85
CA ILE A 538 6.54 -15.02 10.47
C ILE A 538 7.59 -15.31 9.41
N SER A 539 7.27 -16.21 8.47
CA SER A 539 8.14 -16.66 7.40
C SER A 539 7.35 -16.97 6.12
N TYR A 540 8.03 -17.00 4.99
CA TYR A 540 7.48 -17.47 3.72
C TYR A 540 8.47 -18.39 3.01
N THR A 541 7.96 -19.32 2.19
CA THR A 541 8.79 -20.21 1.40
C THR A 541 9.15 -19.56 0.07
N ARG A 542 10.44 -19.42 -0.19
CA ARG A 542 10.96 -18.96 -1.48
C ARG A 542 11.44 -20.14 -2.29
N LYS A 543 10.82 -20.37 -3.45
CA LYS A 543 11.32 -21.28 -4.48
C LYS A 543 12.44 -20.58 -5.24
N THR A 544 13.61 -21.19 -5.33
CA THR A 544 14.66 -20.75 -6.24
C THR A 544 14.60 -21.63 -7.49
N GLU A 545 14.43 -21.02 -8.66
CA GLU A 545 14.69 -21.69 -9.93
C GLU A 545 16.19 -22.01 -9.96
N SER A 546 16.49 -23.27 -10.15
CA SER A 546 17.71 -23.91 -9.66
C SER A 546 19.00 -23.37 -10.26
N ILE A 547 19.94 -23.07 -9.36
CA ILE A 547 21.38 -23.21 -9.60
C ILE A 547 21.78 -24.71 -9.64
N HIS A 548 20.91 -25.60 -9.20
CA HIS A 548 21.05 -27.05 -9.18
C HIS A 548 19.86 -27.68 -9.92
N SER A 549 20.02 -28.82 -10.54
CA SER A 549 19.02 -29.57 -11.33
C SER A 549 17.71 -29.94 -10.57
N GLU A 550 17.51 -29.45 -9.38
CA GLU A 550 16.32 -29.66 -8.56
C GLU A 550 15.85 -28.34 -7.92
N ASP A 551 14.55 -28.10 -7.89
CA ASP A 551 13.92 -26.97 -7.21
C ASP A 551 14.24 -27.01 -5.73
N ARG A 552 14.84 -25.97 -5.18
CA ARG A 552 15.07 -25.82 -3.75
C ARG A 552 14.16 -24.78 -3.16
N TYR A 553 13.58 -25.09 -2.02
CA TYR A 553 12.70 -24.22 -1.25
C TYR A 553 13.45 -23.73 -0.02
N TYR A 554 13.45 -22.41 0.20
CA TYR A 554 14.09 -21.78 1.36
C TYR A 554 13.04 -21.08 2.19
N LYS A 555 13.05 -21.32 3.48
CA LYS A 555 12.28 -20.58 4.46
C LYS A 555 12.95 -19.22 4.68
N VAL A 556 12.22 -18.13 4.44
CA VAL A 556 12.70 -16.76 4.59
C VAL A 556 11.87 -16.07 5.65
N TYR A 557 12.51 -15.63 6.71
CA TYR A 557 11.83 -14.91 7.80
C TYR A 557 11.54 -13.46 7.42
N THR A 558 10.43 -12.93 7.91
CA THR A 558 10.13 -11.50 7.87
C THR A 558 11.25 -10.73 8.59
N GLY A 559 11.61 -9.54 8.07
CA GLY A 559 12.80 -8.81 8.50
C GLY A 559 12.91 -8.62 10.01
N ILE A 560 11.83 -8.17 10.65
CA ILE A 560 11.78 -7.94 12.10
C ILE A 560 11.87 -9.24 12.90
N VAL A 561 11.25 -10.34 12.43
CA VAL A 561 11.33 -11.65 13.07
C VAL A 561 12.76 -12.17 13.00
N LYS A 562 13.40 -12.01 11.83
CA LYS A 562 14.81 -12.39 11.70
C LYS A 562 15.72 -11.59 12.61
N GLU A 563 15.49 -10.27 12.73
CA GLU A 563 16.25 -9.41 13.64
C GLU A 563 16.08 -9.85 15.11
N LEU A 564 14.84 -10.16 15.51
CA LEU A 564 14.52 -10.70 16.84
C LEU A 564 15.24 -12.02 17.10
N MET A 565 15.13 -13.00 16.18
CA MET A 565 15.76 -14.30 16.30
C MET A 565 17.28 -14.18 16.41
N ASP A 566 17.90 -13.34 15.56
CA ASP A 566 19.36 -13.11 15.58
C ASP A 566 19.82 -12.44 16.89
N LYS A 567 19.00 -11.55 17.49
CA LYS A 567 19.35 -10.84 18.73
C LYS A 567 19.11 -11.64 19.98
N MET A 568 18.06 -12.44 20.02
CA MET A 568 17.71 -13.28 21.19
C MET A 568 18.24 -14.71 21.09
N GLU A 569 19.04 -15.04 20.05
CA GLU A 569 19.60 -16.36 19.80
C GLU A 569 18.52 -17.46 19.68
N ILE A 570 17.36 -17.12 19.08
CA ILE A 570 16.27 -18.04 18.80
C ILE A 570 16.52 -18.72 17.45
N TYR A 571 16.37 -20.04 17.38
CA TYR A 571 16.66 -20.82 16.17
C TYR A 571 15.43 -21.46 15.55
N GLU A 572 14.38 -21.72 16.32
CA GLU A 572 13.14 -22.35 15.88
C GLU A 572 11.95 -21.38 16.04
N GLU A 573 10.94 -21.52 15.18
CA GLU A 573 9.73 -20.65 15.23
C GLU A 573 8.91 -20.89 16.49
N GLU A 574 8.91 -22.10 16.98
CA GLU A 574 8.20 -22.53 18.20
C GLU A 574 8.73 -21.83 19.46
N ASP A 575 9.96 -21.32 19.42
CA ASP A 575 10.59 -20.62 20.53
C ASP A 575 10.39 -19.10 20.46
N LEU A 576 9.67 -18.60 19.44
CA LEU A 576 9.36 -17.18 19.33
C LEU A 576 8.46 -16.73 20.48
N PRO A 577 8.70 -15.53 21.05
CA PRO A 577 7.85 -14.99 22.11
C PRO A 577 6.40 -14.82 21.67
N ASP A 578 5.46 -15.00 22.59
CA ASP A 578 4.00 -14.89 22.37
C ASP A 578 3.55 -13.49 21.87
N TYR A 579 4.39 -12.46 22.04
CA TYR A 579 4.10 -11.13 21.53
C TYR A 579 4.33 -10.97 20.01
N VAL A 580 4.88 -11.97 19.33
CA VAL A 580 5.05 -11.97 17.86
C VAL A 580 3.74 -12.39 17.22
N ILE A 581 2.88 -11.40 16.99
CA ILE A 581 1.54 -11.57 16.41
C ILE A 581 1.57 -11.31 14.91
N THR A 582 0.89 -12.17 14.15
CA THR A 582 0.71 -12.03 12.70
C THR A 582 -0.76 -11.76 12.33
N THR A 583 -1.01 -11.40 11.09
CA THR A 583 -2.37 -11.22 10.57
C THR A 583 -3.27 -12.44 10.82
N SER A 584 -2.71 -13.66 10.76
CA SER A 584 -3.48 -14.90 10.95
C SER A 584 -3.76 -15.27 12.39
N THR A 585 -2.95 -14.75 13.34
CA THR A 585 -3.08 -15.04 14.77
C THR A 585 -3.76 -13.92 15.56
N LEU A 586 -3.84 -12.72 14.98
CA LEU A 586 -4.45 -11.56 15.61
C LEU A 586 -5.98 -11.69 15.70
N ASN A 587 -6.54 -11.39 16.87
CA ASN A 587 -7.98 -11.23 17.02
C ASN A 587 -8.44 -9.97 16.26
N TYR A 588 -9.49 -10.10 15.45
CA TYR A 588 -9.99 -9.01 14.62
C TYR A 588 -10.57 -7.83 15.43
N LYS A 589 -11.04 -8.06 16.68
CA LYS A 589 -11.47 -6.98 17.58
C LYS A 589 -10.28 -6.15 18.04
N ASP A 590 -9.20 -6.79 18.44
CA ASP A 590 -7.95 -6.10 18.84
C ASP A 590 -7.42 -5.25 17.67
N ARG A 591 -7.61 -5.74 16.42
CA ARG A 591 -7.26 -5.00 15.22
C ARG A 591 -8.10 -3.71 15.05
N ILE A 592 -9.39 -3.77 15.35
CA ILE A 592 -10.30 -2.61 15.35
C ILE A 592 -9.94 -1.65 16.49
N GLU A 593 -9.61 -2.14 17.67
CA GLU A 593 -9.25 -1.32 18.84
C GLU A 593 -7.95 -0.54 18.59
N VAL A 594 -6.95 -1.17 17.98
CA VAL A 594 -5.71 -0.48 17.54
C VAL A 594 -6.02 0.65 16.55
N GLN A 595 -6.87 0.40 15.56
CA GLN A 595 -7.27 1.44 14.62
C GLN A 595 -8.07 2.56 15.31
N ALA A 596 -8.97 2.21 16.22
CA ALA A 596 -9.76 3.19 16.99
C ALA A 596 -8.88 4.08 17.87
N ALA A 597 -7.89 3.50 18.54
CA ALA A 597 -6.93 4.26 19.33
C ALA A 597 -6.16 5.29 18.49
N TRP A 598 -5.73 4.92 17.27
CA TRP A 598 -5.10 5.86 16.34
C TRP A 598 -6.08 6.89 15.80
N GLN A 599 -7.33 6.50 15.45
CA GLN A 599 -8.31 7.40 14.84
C GLN A 599 -8.64 8.61 15.71
N GLN A 600 -8.47 8.53 17.01
CA GLN A 600 -8.66 9.67 17.93
C GLN A 600 -7.74 10.85 17.60
N TYR A 601 -6.53 10.58 17.09
CA TYR A 601 -5.48 11.56 16.82
C TYR A 601 -5.29 11.89 15.33
N ILE A 602 -6.02 11.19 14.45
CA ILE A 602 -5.92 11.37 13.00
C ILE A 602 -7.11 12.20 12.51
N ASP A 603 -6.82 13.41 12.04
CA ASP A 603 -7.85 14.34 11.54
C ASP A 603 -8.39 13.92 10.17
N ALA A 604 -7.58 13.37 9.27
CA ALA A 604 -8.07 12.69 8.07
C ALA A 604 -8.66 11.31 8.39
N SER A 605 -8.22 10.24 7.77
CA SER A 605 -8.69 8.89 8.03
C SER A 605 -7.54 7.88 8.04
N ILE A 606 -7.86 6.62 8.18
CA ILE A 606 -6.91 5.50 8.24
C ILE A 606 -7.30 4.48 7.20
N SER A 607 -6.37 4.15 6.29
CA SER A 607 -6.54 3.00 5.42
C SER A 607 -6.36 1.72 6.23
N SER A 608 -7.39 0.89 6.26
CA SER A 608 -7.37 -0.34 7.04
C SER A 608 -8.17 -1.45 6.37
N THR A 609 -7.51 -2.59 6.21
CA THR A 609 -8.15 -3.83 5.78
C THR A 609 -8.01 -4.85 6.90
N VAL A 610 -9.13 -5.37 7.38
CA VAL A 610 -9.15 -6.47 8.36
C VAL A 610 -9.19 -7.77 7.58
N ASN A 611 -8.08 -8.52 7.63
CA ASN A 611 -8.02 -9.85 7.04
C ASN A 611 -8.66 -10.86 8.00
N VAL A 612 -9.59 -11.65 7.50
CA VAL A 612 -10.30 -12.67 8.29
C VAL A 612 -10.22 -14.03 7.61
N PRO A 613 -10.25 -15.13 8.38
CA PRO A 613 -10.11 -16.48 7.83
C PRO A 613 -11.32 -16.88 7.00
N ASN A 614 -11.17 -17.96 6.22
CA ASN A 614 -12.22 -18.46 5.33
C ASN A 614 -13.50 -18.87 6.06
N GLU A 615 -13.39 -19.31 7.30
CA GLU A 615 -14.48 -19.75 8.18
C GLU A 615 -15.34 -18.61 8.72
N PHE A 616 -14.89 -17.35 8.53
CA PHE A 616 -15.63 -16.16 8.96
C PHE A 616 -16.99 -16.10 8.26
N THR A 617 -18.06 -15.94 9.02
CA THR A 617 -19.44 -15.96 8.50
C THR A 617 -19.89 -14.57 8.04
N ILE A 618 -21.04 -14.48 7.39
CA ILE A 618 -21.66 -13.19 7.00
C ILE A 618 -22.05 -12.42 8.26
N GLU A 619 -22.56 -13.10 9.26
CA GLU A 619 -22.94 -12.54 10.56
C GLU A 619 -21.73 -11.98 11.32
N ASP A 620 -20.57 -12.63 11.20
CA ASP A 620 -19.31 -12.10 11.74
C ASP A 620 -18.89 -10.80 11.04
N VAL A 621 -19.08 -10.70 9.71
CA VAL A 621 -18.83 -9.46 8.95
C VAL A 621 -19.76 -8.34 9.41
N GLU A 622 -21.08 -8.63 9.56
CA GLU A 622 -22.06 -7.68 10.11
C GLU A 622 -21.66 -7.17 11.49
N GLY A 623 -21.27 -8.11 12.36
CA GLY A 623 -20.85 -7.83 13.73
C GLY A 623 -19.57 -7.01 13.78
N LEU A 624 -18.60 -7.29 12.90
CA LEU A 624 -17.34 -6.55 12.85
C LEU A 624 -17.53 -5.12 12.31
N TYR A 625 -18.35 -4.92 11.32
CA TYR A 625 -18.70 -3.57 10.84
C TYR A 625 -19.43 -2.76 11.92
N MET A 626 -20.35 -3.38 12.64
CA MET A 626 -21.06 -2.72 13.75
C MET A 626 -20.09 -2.39 14.89
N TYR A 627 -19.18 -3.28 15.23
CA TYR A 627 -18.14 -3.04 16.24
C TYR A 627 -17.22 -1.89 15.84
N ALA A 628 -16.82 -1.82 14.56
CA ALA A 628 -16.02 -0.72 14.04
C ALA A 628 -16.73 0.64 14.16
N TYR A 629 -18.03 0.69 13.88
CA TYR A 629 -18.85 1.86 14.11
C TYR A 629 -18.89 2.26 15.60
N ASP A 630 -19.17 1.31 16.49
CA ASP A 630 -19.27 1.54 17.94
C ASP A 630 -17.93 2.03 18.53
N MET A 631 -16.81 1.56 17.99
CA MET A 631 -15.45 2.01 18.36
C MET A 631 -15.06 3.37 17.75
N GLY A 632 -15.93 3.99 16.94
CA GLY A 632 -15.73 5.32 16.41
C GLY A 632 -14.78 5.42 15.22
N LEU A 633 -14.61 4.34 14.44
CA LEU A 633 -13.83 4.38 13.21
C LEU A 633 -14.53 5.26 12.15
N LYS A 634 -13.74 5.80 11.23
CA LYS A 634 -14.21 6.53 10.03
C LYS A 634 -14.52 5.62 8.86
N GLY A 635 -13.90 4.44 8.82
CA GLY A 635 -14.13 3.44 7.79
C GLY A 635 -13.30 2.19 8.02
N VAL A 636 -13.70 1.10 7.35
CA VAL A 636 -13.01 -0.18 7.39
C VAL A 636 -13.41 -1.03 6.19
N THR A 637 -12.48 -1.85 5.71
CA THR A 637 -12.73 -2.89 4.71
C THR A 637 -12.37 -4.23 5.30
N ILE A 638 -13.15 -5.27 4.98
CA ILE A 638 -12.87 -6.64 5.40
C ILE A 638 -12.45 -7.45 4.17
N TYR A 639 -11.38 -8.21 4.31
CA TYR A 639 -10.91 -9.16 3.31
C TYR A 639 -10.94 -10.56 3.89
N ARG A 640 -11.84 -11.42 3.37
CA ARG A 640 -11.94 -12.83 3.78
C ARG A 640 -11.09 -13.71 2.86
N ASP A 641 -10.32 -14.60 3.45
CA ASP A 641 -9.60 -15.64 2.72
C ASP A 641 -10.58 -16.48 1.91
N GLY A 642 -10.28 -16.70 0.61
CA GLY A 642 -11.13 -17.47 -0.29
C GLY A 642 -12.34 -16.71 -0.85
N CYS A 643 -12.40 -15.38 -0.71
CA CYS A 643 -13.36 -14.57 -1.48
C CYS A 643 -13.04 -14.64 -2.99
N ALA A 644 -14.01 -14.30 -3.84
CA ALA A 644 -13.87 -14.40 -5.30
C ALA A 644 -12.82 -13.43 -5.89
N ARG A 645 -12.46 -12.38 -5.15
CA ARG A 645 -11.36 -11.47 -5.50
C ARG A 645 -10.04 -12.10 -5.05
N GLY A 646 -9.24 -12.62 -5.98
CA GLY A 646 -7.94 -13.23 -5.68
C GLY A 646 -7.03 -12.31 -4.87
N GLY A 647 -6.39 -12.86 -3.82
CA GLY A 647 -5.49 -12.12 -2.94
C GLY A 647 -4.18 -11.72 -3.62
N ILE A 648 -3.62 -10.57 -3.22
CA ILE A 648 -2.28 -10.12 -3.64
C ILE A 648 -1.18 -10.91 -2.91
N LEU A 649 -1.50 -11.43 -1.72
CA LEU A 649 -0.60 -12.23 -0.88
C LEU A 649 -1.14 -13.66 -0.81
N ILE A 650 -0.33 -14.63 -1.20
CA ILE A 650 -0.68 -16.05 -1.21
C ILE A 650 0.04 -16.71 -0.03
N THR A 651 -0.71 -17.39 0.84
CA THR A 651 -0.15 -18.24 1.89
C THR A 651 0.22 -19.61 1.30
N ASP A 652 1.39 -20.13 1.63
CA ASP A 652 1.95 -21.39 1.08
C ASP A 652 1.05 -22.64 1.30
N ASN A 653 -0.03 -22.54 2.05
CA ASN A 653 -0.88 -23.68 2.39
C ASN A 653 -2.10 -23.93 1.49
N LYS A 654 -2.34 -23.11 0.46
CA LYS A 654 -3.47 -23.37 -0.48
C LYS A 654 -3.07 -22.98 -1.91
N LYS A 655 -2.99 -23.97 -2.81
CA LYS A 655 -3.07 -23.70 -4.25
C LYS A 655 -4.36 -22.91 -4.51
N SER A 656 -4.24 -21.71 -5.07
CA SER A 656 -5.40 -20.88 -5.37
C SER A 656 -6.32 -21.61 -6.39
N SER A 657 -7.58 -21.25 -6.41
CA SER A 657 -8.50 -21.74 -7.46
C SER A 657 -7.99 -21.41 -8.86
N ALA A 658 -7.24 -20.30 -9.00
CA ALA A 658 -6.58 -19.91 -10.24
C ALA A 658 -5.44 -20.85 -10.62
N ASP A 659 -4.62 -21.30 -9.66
CA ASP A 659 -3.55 -22.27 -9.92
C ASP A 659 -4.13 -23.64 -10.30
N LYS A 660 -5.22 -24.06 -9.67
CA LYS A 660 -5.95 -25.28 -10.03
C LYS A 660 -6.56 -25.16 -11.44
N ILE A 661 -7.11 -24.01 -11.79
CA ILE A 661 -7.63 -23.74 -13.14
C ILE A 661 -6.50 -23.75 -14.15
N GLN A 662 -5.35 -23.16 -13.86
CA GLN A 662 -4.17 -23.19 -14.73
C GLN A 662 -3.59 -24.60 -14.87
N GLU A 663 -3.52 -25.40 -13.79
CA GLU A 663 -3.12 -26.81 -13.86
C GLU A 663 -4.10 -27.64 -14.71
N LEU A 664 -5.41 -27.48 -14.48
CA LEU A 664 -6.45 -28.14 -15.28
C LEU A 664 -6.41 -27.69 -16.75
N GLN A 665 -6.18 -26.41 -17.02
CA GLN A 665 -6.02 -25.89 -18.36
C GLN A 665 -4.79 -26.50 -19.05
N LYS A 666 -3.69 -26.62 -18.32
CA LYS A 666 -2.46 -27.25 -18.82
C LYS A 666 -2.64 -28.75 -19.09
N GLU A 667 -3.36 -29.46 -18.22
CA GLU A 667 -3.74 -30.87 -18.44
C GLU A 667 -4.65 -31.00 -19.68
N ILE A 668 -5.63 -30.12 -19.85
CA ILE A 668 -6.51 -30.09 -21.03
C ILE A 668 -5.69 -29.82 -22.29
N ASP A 669 -4.77 -28.88 -22.27
CA ASP A 669 -3.89 -28.55 -23.40
C ASP A 669 -2.91 -29.69 -23.72
N GLU A 670 -2.42 -30.40 -22.71
CA GLU A 670 -1.57 -31.60 -22.89
C GLU A 670 -2.37 -32.77 -23.46
N ILE A 671 -3.59 -33.01 -22.99
CA ILE A 671 -4.50 -34.04 -23.53
C ILE A 671 -4.85 -33.69 -24.99
N ALA A 672 -5.25 -32.43 -25.25
CA ALA A 672 -5.55 -31.96 -26.60
C ALA A 672 -4.33 -32.09 -27.55
N SER A 673 -3.14 -31.76 -27.07
CA SER A 673 -1.89 -31.90 -27.86
C SER A 673 -1.48 -33.35 -28.10
N THR A 674 -1.89 -34.26 -27.22
CA THR A 674 -1.62 -35.69 -27.34
C THR A 674 -2.63 -36.34 -28.29
N GLU A 675 -3.88 -35.98 -28.29
CA GLU A 675 -4.90 -36.42 -29.24
C GLU A 675 -4.64 -35.91 -30.66
N LEU A 676 -4.16 -34.67 -30.85
CA LEU A 676 -3.79 -34.09 -32.13
C LEU A 676 -2.56 -34.77 -32.78
N LYS A 677 -1.69 -35.37 -31.96
CA LYS A 677 -0.53 -36.17 -32.49
C LYS A 677 -0.90 -37.57 -33.00
N GLN A 678 -2.14 -38.01 -32.74
CA GLN A 678 -2.54 -39.38 -33.08
C GLN A 678 -3.16 -39.54 -34.48
N ASN A 679 -3.61 -38.47 -35.17
CA ASN A 679 -4.12 -38.60 -36.52
C ASN A 679 -3.97 -37.33 -37.38
N PRO A 680 -2.89 -37.18 -38.12
CA PRO A 680 -2.60 -36.00 -38.95
C PRO A 680 -3.58 -35.80 -40.11
N ASP A 681 -4.44 -36.79 -40.41
CA ASP A 681 -5.38 -36.75 -41.52
C ASP A 681 -6.79 -36.26 -41.11
N VAL A 682 -6.96 -35.86 -39.84
CA VAL A 682 -8.26 -35.36 -39.31
C VAL A 682 -8.14 -33.87 -38.96
N CYS A 683 -9.07 -33.07 -39.46
CA CYS A 683 -9.13 -31.63 -39.19
C CYS A 683 -9.40 -31.33 -37.73
N PRO A 684 -8.58 -30.54 -37.03
CA PRO A 684 -8.76 -30.19 -35.62
C PRO A 684 -9.98 -29.28 -35.37
N MET A 685 -10.49 -28.59 -36.42
CA MET A 685 -11.62 -27.65 -36.29
C MET A 685 -12.97 -28.29 -36.50
N CYS A 686 -13.07 -29.30 -37.37
CA CYS A 686 -14.38 -29.87 -37.73
C CYS A 686 -14.42 -31.41 -37.83
N GLY A 687 -13.32 -32.09 -37.54
CA GLY A 687 -13.21 -33.55 -37.67
C GLY A 687 -13.21 -34.06 -39.11
N GLY A 688 -13.21 -33.19 -40.12
CA GLY A 688 -13.18 -33.55 -41.54
C GLY A 688 -11.81 -34.03 -41.99
N LYS A 689 -11.74 -34.62 -43.21
CA LYS A 689 -10.49 -35.16 -43.75
C LYS A 689 -9.54 -34.05 -44.19
N MET A 690 -8.28 -34.14 -43.77
CA MET A 690 -7.20 -33.29 -44.26
C MET A 690 -6.58 -33.86 -45.53
N ILE A 691 -6.29 -33.00 -46.51
CA ILE A 691 -5.50 -33.33 -47.71
C ILE A 691 -4.15 -32.62 -47.63
N HIS A 692 -3.09 -33.37 -47.79
CA HIS A 692 -1.71 -32.87 -47.77
C HIS A 692 -1.24 -32.62 -49.21
N SER A 693 -0.88 -31.39 -49.55
CA SER A 693 -0.36 -31.02 -50.87
C SER A 693 0.73 -29.94 -50.73
N GLY A 694 1.88 -30.16 -51.37
CA GLY A 694 2.96 -29.15 -51.44
C GLY A 694 3.58 -28.74 -50.10
N GLY A 695 3.54 -29.61 -49.07
CA GLY A 695 4.07 -29.32 -47.73
C GLY A 695 3.08 -28.64 -46.79
N CYS A 696 1.83 -28.44 -47.23
CA CYS A 696 0.76 -27.91 -46.39
C CYS A 696 -0.45 -28.85 -46.32
N ALA A 697 -1.27 -28.71 -45.32
CA ALA A 697 -2.50 -29.50 -45.13
C ALA A 697 -3.75 -28.58 -45.17
N GLU A 698 -4.81 -29.00 -45.88
CA GLU A 698 -6.06 -28.27 -45.96
C GLU A 698 -7.25 -29.21 -45.71
N CYS A 699 -8.23 -28.74 -44.94
CA CYS A 699 -9.45 -29.48 -44.66
C CYS A 699 -10.47 -29.33 -45.80
N THR A 700 -10.89 -30.44 -46.36
CA THR A 700 -11.89 -30.49 -47.46
C THR A 700 -13.29 -30.07 -47.05
N SER A 701 -13.58 -30.06 -45.74
CA SER A 701 -14.95 -29.78 -45.21
C SER A 701 -15.14 -28.34 -44.74
N CYS A 702 -14.07 -27.72 -44.16
CA CYS A 702 -14.18 -26.37 -43.61
C CYS A 702 -13.13 -25.38 -44.09
N GLY A 703 -12.20 -25.80 -44.97
CA GLY A 703 -11.14 -24.93 -45.49
C GLY A 703 -10.02 -24.63 -44.50
N TYR A 704 -10.00 -25.22 -43.31
CA TYR A 704 -8.92 -25.00 -42.34
C TYR A 704 -7.57 -25.43 -42.88
N SER A 705 -6.59 -24.55 -42.85
CA SER A 705 -5.20 -24.85 -43.20
C SER A 705 -4.25 -24.25 -42.17
N PRO A 706 -3.37 -25.03 -41.49
CA PRO A 706 -2.39 -24.51 -40.56
C PRO A 706 -1.32 -23.62 -41.22
N CYS A 707 -1.29 -23.51 -42.54
CA CYS A 707 -0.35 -22.69 -43.29
C CYS A 707 -0.95 -21.34 -43.75
N SER A 708 -2.21 -21.07 -43.47
CA SER A 708 -2.85 -19.77 -43.74
C SER A 708 -2.84 -18.88 -42.48
N VAL A 709 -1.68 -18.24 -42.23
CA VAL A 709 -1.54 -17.10 -41.35
C VAL A 709 -0.95 -15.96 -42.14
#